data_f47331e42bd032b2b137f891da4c55f0
#
_entry.id   f47331e42bd032b2b137f891da4c55f0
#
_cell.length_a   1.000
_cell.length_b   1.000
_cell.length_c   1.000
_cell.angle_alpha   90.00
_cell.angle_beta   90.00
_cell.angle_gamma   90.00
#
_symmetry.space_group_name_H-M   'P 1'
#
loop_
_entity.id
_entity.type
_entity.pdbx_description
1 polymer ?
#
loop_
_entity_poly.entity_id
_entity_poly.type
_entity_poly.pdbx_seq_one_letter_code
_entity_poly.pdbx_strand_id
1 'polypeptide(L)'
;MKITVIIPLRITEGLYQAQERLSRIIENIPSGKFNILIVNYGTPKKFSHILSGLKSYSHLKILDFDTGSQIFSIGHARDLGVQYAEDNVVLFNDIDFFGNKDMYERIYAEVLARDMVNSIYDFFCVPVFFLTENGTEDTLSSSHYSECSENSYIHRKIYESHKDFVEFPAYGSSAMVVNKHHYLAIGGHSREFYGHGAEDYDVLHRLSSYYSKGPKTADYYNNTKSNRIDNYHGFRAYFALYGIDVFNRGIFFQHLWHPTRSIPGYHQTQRNFSLLENLMKKFDQDKEQPFPLSNANIKDKTLFLIDTKSRTFKAIRHLTPLFGSLVFMSENLFSNIDSLLRYINKNEIDRIFFLNPYGNEHRLALYEGVKEKNIPFIVFDRGALPDSWFLDHNGFNYDSKSYSPEAWQQQLTHEQEDEVENYLFNLRNSEHTLEHNSPRKTSRFLKELYQIGDRKVLFVPFQRPTDTVTTYFAGPAGSVNGFQCWVEYIAENLPREEWVIICKNHPLEKNLPRVNGVLYAEDDTHIHDLIDLADKVLLMNSGVGLISLAFMKPVICASNAFYAHEGLAIPAFDAIHALELINNDVLVDKRKVLQFYWHMLNRVYSFGQSTYNKTKSCDGTDRKIINEILFNKINYNNQTIILGTSPQGISLDAPLFYSFGGREKIMEIFKSSNAKSNGTKVVVDTSTVKDSKSHIQNNSANSSELKINNVKEDKRKPGKFGRKVRKLIRTPGAFFNDAIKNRKSNTGDLKFRQ
;
A
#
# COMPACT_ATOMS: atom_id res chain seq x y z
N MET A 1 -21.22 6.68 -7.11
CA MET A 1 -20.56 6.49 -5.80
C MET A 1 -21.39 7.18 -4.73
N LYS A 2 -21.55 6.59 -3.55
CA LYS A 2 -22.07 7.23 -2.36
C LYS A 2 -21.06 7.15 -1.22
N ILE A 3 -21.30 7.89 -0.14
CA ILE A 3 -20.52 7.88 1.10
C ILE A 3 -21.47 7.45 2.21
N THR A 4 -21.06 6.52 3.08
CA THR A 4 -21.85 6.17 4.26
C THR A 4 -21.51 7.07 5.43
N VAL A 5 -22.50 7.83 5.92
CA VAL A 5 -22.39 8.60 7.18
C VAL A 5 -22.75 7.68 8.33
N ILE A 6 -21.82 7.47 9.25
CA ILE A 6 -21.98 6.61 10.42
C ILE A 6 -22.24 7.48 11.64
N ILE A 7 -23.40 7.28 12.28
CA ILE A 7 -23.82 7.99 13.48
C ILE A 7 -23.87 7.00 14.65
N PRO A 8 -22.83 6.97 15.52
CA PRO A 8 -22.83 6.15 16.72
C PRO A 8 -23.80 6.73 17.75
N LEU A 9 -24.69 5.92 18.30
CA LEU A 9 -25.77 6.43 19.14
C LEU A 9 -26.10 5.51 20.30
N ARG A 10 -26.28 6.10 21.47
CA ARG A 10 -27.04 5.53 22.60
C ARG A 10 -27.89 6.64 23.22
N ILE A 11 -29.20 6.53 23.09
CA ILE A 11 -30.12 7.54 23.69
C ILE A 11 -30.31 7.18 25.16
N THR A 12 -30.04 8.17 26.01
CA THR A 12 -30.25 8.10 27.46
C THR A 12 -30.93 9.38 27.95
N GLU A 13 -31.36 9.44 29.18
CA GLU A 13 -31.98 10.64 29.78
C GLU A 13 -31.06 11.89 29.70
N GLY A 14 -29.74 11.68 29.71
CA GLY A 14 -28.74 12.76 29.62
C GLY A 14 -28.40 13.19 28.19
N LEU A 15 -29.02 12.61 27.17
CA LEU A 15 -28.73 13.00 25.79
C LEU A 15 -29.66 14.17 25.38
N TYR A 16 -29.08 15.36 25.28
CA TYR A 16 -29.78 16.61 25.04
C TYR A 16 -30.39 16.67 23.63
N GLN A 17 -31.71 16.94 23.54
CA GLN A 17 -32.44 17.13 22.28
C GLN A 17 -32.18 16.07 21.19
N ALA A 18 -32.08 14.78 21.55
CA ALA A 18 -31.63 13.72 20.66
C ALA A 18 -32.46 13.61 19.37
N GLN A 19 -33.80 13.68 19.48
CA GLN A 19 -34.70 13.56 18.32
C GLN A 19 -34.50 14.74 17.35
N GLU A 20 -34.49 15.95 17.86
CA GLU A 20 -34.35 17.16 17.05
C GLU A 20 -32.99 17.19 16.34
N ARG A 21 -31.89 16.89 17.02
CA ARG A 21 -30.55 16.84 16.44
C ARG A 21 -30.44 15.79 15.34
N LEU A 22 -30.95 14.58 15.57
CA LEU A 22 -30.96 13.52 14.55
C LEU A 22 -31.76 13.94 13.31
N SER A 23 -32.97 14.48 13.49
CA SER A 23 -33.80 14.93 12.36
C SER A 23 -33.06 15.99 11.53
N ARG A 24 -32.48 17.00 12.20
CA ARG A 24 -31.71 18.06 11.52
C ARG A 24 -30.50 17.53 10.73
N ILE A 25 -29.74 16.59 11.31
CA ILE A 25 -28.62 15.96 10.62
C ILE A 25 -29.12 15.20 9.39
N ILE A 26 -30.15 14.35 9.55
CA ILE A 26 -30.68 13.51 8.47
C ILE A 26 -31.21 14.36 7.30
N GLU A 27 -31.95 15.43 7.60
CA GLU A 27 -32.54 16.34 6.61
C GLU A 27 -31.48 17.11 5.80
N ASN A 28 -30.32 17.37 6.39
CA ASN A 28 -29.23 18.08 5.73
C ASN A 28 -28.31 17.16 4.90
N ILE A 29 -28.38 15.85 5.07
CA ILE A 29 -27.54 14.91 4.33
C ILE A 29 -28.19 14.58 2.97
N PRO A 30 -27.56 14.91 1.81
CA PRO A 30 -28.13 14.67 0.49
C PRO A 30 -28.28 13.20 0.15
N SER A 31 -29.50 12.68 0.05
CA SER A 31 -29.83 11.25 -0.18
C SER A 31 -29.27 10.67 -1.49
N GLY A 32 -29.03 11.51 -2.51
CA GLY A 32 -28.44 11.08 -3.78
C GLY A 32 -26.94 10.74 -3.69
N LYS A 33 -26.24 11.30 -2.70
CA LYS A 33 -24.78 11.20 -2.54
C LYS A 33 -24.35 10.46 -1.28
N PHE A 34 -25.24 10.33 -0.31
CA PHE A 34 -24.96 9.71 0.98
C PHE A 34 -25.98 8.64 1.33
N ASN A 35 -25.52 7.62 2.07
CA ASN A 35 -26.34 6.72 2.87
C ASN A 35 -26.06 6.99 4.35
N ILE A 36 -27.08 6.90 5.19
CA ILE A 36 -26.94 7.13 6.63
C ILE A 36 -27.06 5.80 7.37
N LEU A 37 -26.14 5.53 8.27
CA LEU A 37 -26.12 4.35 9.10
C LEU A 37 -26.06 4.76 10.58
N ILE A 38 -27.20 4.69 11.24
CA ILE A 38 -27.25 4.88 12.70
C ILE A 38 -26.90 3.56 13.36
N VAL A 39 -25.88 3.57 14.22
CA VAL A 39 -25.49 2.43 15.02
C VAL A 39 -26.06 2.63 16.42
N ASN A 40 -27.21 2.04 16.66
CA ASN A 40 -27.86 2.04 17.97
C ASN A 40 -27.17 1.05 18.91
N TYR A 41 -26.32 1.56 19.78
CA TYR A 41 -25.47 0.78 20.66
C TYR A 41 -26.04 0.72 22.08
N GLY A 42 -27.17 0.01 22.24
CA GLY A 42 -27.80 -0.27 23.54
C GLY A 42 -28.68 0.87 24.09
N THR A 43 -29.46 1.54 23.24
CA THR A 43 -30.51 2.45 23.68
C THR A 43 -31.60 1.70 24.45
N PRO A 44 -31.94 2.12 25.68
CA PRO A 44 -33.02 1.49 26.45
C PRO A 44 -34.37 1.53 25.72
N LYS A 45 -35.18 0.48 25.87
CA LYS A 45 -36.50 0.33 25.20
C LYS A 45 -37.40 1.53 25.35
N LYS A 46 -37.37 2.25 26.48
CA LYS A 46 -38.18 3.45 26.73
C LYS A 46 -37.93 4.59 25.73
N PHE A 47 -36.78 4.62 25.09
CA PHE A 47 -36.41 5.61 24.07
C PHE A 47 -36.50 5.11 22.60
N SER A 48 -36.93 3.86 22.38
CA SER A 48 -36.98 3.26 21.05
C SER A 48 -37.94 3.98 20.08
N HIS A 49 -38.93 4.68 20.62
CA HIS A 49 -39.88 5.49 19.85
C HIS A 49 -39.18 6.60 19.03
N ILE A 50 -38.09 7.19 19.55
CA ILE A 50 -37.30 8.21 18.86
C ILE A 50 -36.71 7.63 17.57
N LEU A 51 -36.14 6.42 17.63
CA LEU A 51 -35.54 5.77 16.47
C LEU A 51 -36.59 5.26 15.47
N SER A 52 -37.75 4.80 15.96
CA SER A 52 -38.82 4.31 15.09
C SER A 52 -39.40 5.42 14.20
N GLY A 53 -39.45 6.65 14.69
CA GLY A 53 -39.89 7.82 13.92
C GLY A 53 -38.99 8.18 12.73
N LEU A 54 -37.70 7.75 12.76
CA LEU A 54 -36.73 8.04 11.71
C LEU A 54 -36.75 7.04 10.54
N LYS A 55 -37.47 5.92 10.66
CA LYS A 55 -37.49 4.85 9.63
C LYS A 55 -38.14 5.26 8.29
N SER A 56 -38.75 6.42 8.22
CA SER A 56 -39.38 6.94 6.98
C SER A 56 -38.38 7.44 5.93
N TYR A 57 -37.13 7.70 6.31
CA TYR A 57 -36.10 8.17 5.37
C TYR A 57 -35.50 6.99 4.60
N SER A 58 -35.62 6.99 3.27
CA SER A 58 -35.21 5.88 2.39
C SER A 58 -33.71 5.62 2.32
N HIS A 59 -32.89 6.62 2.66
CA HIS A 59 -31.41 6.54 2.68
C HIS A 59 -30.83 6.30 4.09
N LEU A 60 -31.71 6.00 5.04
CA LEU A 60 -31.35 5.72 6.45
C LEU A 60 -31.52 4.23 6.77
N LYS A 61 -30.51 3.63 7.37
CA LYS A 61 -30.53 2.30 7.96
C LYS A 61 -30.17 2.40 9.45
N ILE A 62 -30.86 1.66 10.29
CA ILE A 62 -30.56 1.59 11.74
C ILE A 62 -30.08 0.17 12.04
N LEU A 63 -28.92 0.05 12.65
CA LEU A 63 -28.39 -1.19 13.20
C LEU A 63 -28.58 -1.20 14.70
N ASP A 64 -29.31 -2.18 15.21
CA ASP A 64 -29.60 -2.33 16.63
C ASP A 64 -28.68 -3.38 17.28
N PHE A 65 -27.90 -2.96 18.27
CA PHE A 65 -27.04 -3.84 19.07
C PHE A 65 -27.46 -3.76 20.53
N ASP A 66 -27.83 -4.91 21.11
CA ASP A 66 -28.06 -5.02 22.55
C ASP A 66 -26.70 -5.16 23.26
N THR A 67 -26.35 -4.16 24.05
CA THR A 67 -25.08 -4.13 24.81
C THR A 67 -25.31 -4.26 26.29
N GLY A 68 -26.55 -4.49 26.71
CA GLY A 68 -26.95 -4.61 28.14
C GLY A 68 -26.49 -3.40 28.97
N SER A 69 -25.86 -3.67 30.12
CA SER A 69 -25.35 -2.65 31.03
C SER A 69 -23.93 -2.16 30.74
N GLN A 70 -23.33 -2.55 29.59
CA GLN A 70 -21.98 -2.13 29.25
C GLN A 70 -21.88 -0.61 29.10
N ILE A 71 -20.72 -0.05 29.48
CA ILE A 71 -20.41 1.38 29.23
C ILE A 71 -20.42 1.62 27.73
N PHE A 72 -21.00 2.75 27.31
CA PHE A 72 -21.01 3.13 25.90
C PHE A 72 -19.59 3.29 25.36
N SER A 73 -19.27 2.54 24.32
CA SER A 73 -18.02 2.67 23.58
C SER A 73 -18.33 3.23 22.20
N ILE A 74 -18.04 4.51 22.02
CA ILE A 74 -18.28 5.22 20.76
C ILE A 74 -17.41 4.66 19.63
N GLY A 75 -16.14 4.33 19.93
CA GLY A 75 -15.23 3.70 18.96
C GLY A 75 -15.75 2.34 18.47
N HIS A 76 -16.27 1.49 19.39
CA HIS A 76 -16.88 0.22 18.98
C HIS A 76 -18.13 0.41 18.14
N ALA A 77 -18.98 1.38 18.46
CA ALA A 77 -20.15 1.67 17.65
C ALA A 77 -19.75 2.14 16.22
N ARG A 78 -18.70 2.96 16.10
CA ARG A 78 -18.15 3.36 14.78
C ARG A 78 -17.61 2.16 14.02
N ASP A 79 -16.87 1.27 14.66
CA ASP A 79 -16.33 0.05 14.03
C ASP A 79 -17.44 -0.84 13.48
N LEU A 80 -18.51 -1.06 14.24
CA LEU A 80 -19.69 -1.79 13.77
C LEU A 80 -20.31 -1.09 12.55
N GLY A 81 -20.42 0.23 12.58
CA GLY A 81 -20.89 1.01 11.45
C GLY A 81 -20.05 0.76 10.19
N VAL A 82 -18.73 0.78 10.29
CA VAL A 82 -17.84 0.52 9.13
C VAL A 82 -17.97 -0.91 8.61
N GLN A 83 -18.08 -1.90 9.50
CA GLN A 83 -18.27 -3.29 9.10
C GLN A 83 -19.52 -3.49 8.23
N TYR A 84 -20.61 -2.79 8.54
CA TYR A 84 -21.90 -2.89 7.85
C TYR A 84 -22.12 -1.81 6.78
N ALA A 85 -21.22 -0.81 6.64
CA ALA A 85 -21.30 0.18 5.59
C ALA A 85 -21.19 -0.49 4.19
N GLU A 86 -22.06 -0.09 3.26
CA GLU A 86 -22.08 -0.65 1.90
C GLU A 86 -21.12 0.10 0.97
N ASP A 87 -20.87 1.38 1.24
CA ASP A 87 -20.01 2.24 0.43
C ASP A 87 -18.51 2.09 0.80
N ASN A 88 -17.64 2.42 -0.16
CA ASN A 88 -16.18 2.32 0.01
C ASN A 88 -15.58 3.45 0.87
N VAL A 89 -16.30 4.56 1.04
CA VAL A 89 -15.87 5.70 1.86
C VAL A 89 -16.89 5.94 2.95
N VAL A 90 -16.41 6.17 4.16
CA VAL A 90 -17.25 6.43 5.33
C VAL A 90 -16.88 7.77 5.97
N LEU A 91 -17.87 8.44 6.54
CA LEU A 91 -17.76 9.66 7.35
C LEU A 91 -18.31 9.39 8.74
N PHE A 92 -17.53 9.64 9.79
CA PHE A 92 -18.05 9.62 11.15
C PHE A 92 -18.68 10.96 11.50
N ASN A 93 -19.93 10.91 11.96
CA ASN A 93 -20.71 12.10 12.34
C ASN A 93 -21.38 11.85 13.69
N ASP A 94 -20.89 12.47 14.75
CA ASP A 94 -21.53 12.34 16.05
C ASP A 94 -22.86 13.15 16.06
N ILE A 95 -23.78 12.78 16.95
CA ILE A 95 -25.11 13.44 17.03
C ILE A 95 -25.05 14.95 17.31
N ASP A 96 -23.93 15.41 17.84
CA ASP A 96 -23.71 16.82 18.16
C ASP A 96 -23.01 17.60 17.03
N PHE A 97 -22.62 16.92 15.93
CA PHE A 97 -21.94 17.54 14.78
C PHE A 97 -22.96 17.94 13.73
N PHE A 98 -23.10 19.22 13.53
CA PHE A 98 -24.01 19.81 12.57
C PHE A 98 -23.25 20.38 11.36
N GLY A 99 -23.74 20.09 10.17
CA GLY A 99 -23.39 20.70 8.91
C GLY A 99 -24.65 20.86 8.09
N ASN A 100 -24.79 21.96 7.36
CA ASN A 100 -25.90 22.11 6.43
C ASN A 100 -25.61 21.35 5.13
N LYS A 101 -26.56 21.32 4.22
CA LYS A 101 -26.49 20.56 2.97
C LYS A 101 -25.28 20.93 2.10
N ASP A 102 -24.94 22.23 1.97
CA ASP A 102 -23.76 22.67 1.23
C ASP A 102 -22.46 22.10 1.83
N MET A 103 -22.39 21.93 3.15
CA MET A 103 -21.25 21.30 3.82
C MET A 103 -21.05 19.85 3.39
N TYR A 104 -22.11 19.05 3.36
CA TYR A 104 -22.02 17.67 2.88
C TYR A 104 -21.70 17.59 1.39
N GLU A 105 -22.22 18.53 0.58
CA GLU A 105 -21.87 18.65 -0.84
C GLU A 105 -20.36 18.90 -1.04
N ARG A 106 -19.76 19.77 -0.21
CA ARG A 106 -18.31 20.04 -0.24
C ARG A 106 -17.50 18.82 0.20
N ILE A 107 -17.93 18.11 1.25
CA ILE A 107 -17.28 16.85 1.67
C ILE A 107 -17.32 15.84 0.52
N TYR A 108 -18.45 15.68 -0.16
CA TYR A 108 -18.56 14.78 -1.30
C TYR A 108 -17.62 15.18 -2.44
N ALA A 109 -17.54 16.45 -2.78
CA ALA A 109 -16.64 16.97 -3.81
C ALA A 109 -15.16 16.75 -3.44
N GLU A 110 -14.79 16.90 -2.16
CA GLU A 110 -13.44 16.64 -1.65
C GLU A 110 -13.07 15.15 -1.77
N VAL A 111 -13.99 14.24 -1.45
CA VAL A 111 -13.78 12.79 -1.61
C VAL A 111 -13.55 12.41 -3.07
N LEU A 112 -14.30 13.03 -4.00
CA LEU A 112 -14.09 12.82 -5.44
C LEU A 112 -12.74 13.38 -5.90
N ALA A 113 -12.40 14.60 -5.48
CA ALA A 113 -11.16 15.27 -5.87
C ALA A 113 -9.90 14.51 -5.40
N ARG A 114 -10.00 13.79 -4.28
CA ARG A 114 -8.93 12.92 -3.74
C ARG A 114 -8.95 11.50 -4.30
N ASP A 115 -9.96 11.14 -5.08
CA ASP A 115 -10.19 9.76 -5.54
C ASP A 115 -10.09 8.73 -4.39
N MET A 116 -10.77 9.01 -3.28
CA MET A 116 -10.63 8.20 -2.06
C MET A 116 -11.16 6.76 -2.19
N VAL A 117 -11.82 6.42 -3.29
CA VAL A 117 -12.20 5.03 -3.60
C VAL A 117 -10.96 4.20 -3.96
N ASN A 118 -10.08 4.77 -4.79
CA ASN A 118 -8.86 4.14 -5.27
C ASN A 118 -7.61 4.54 -4.46
N SER A 119 -7.65 5.69 -3.77
CA SER A 119 -6.57 6.17 -2.89
C SER A 119 -6.91 5.84 -1.44
N ILE A 120 -6.88 4.55 -1.08
CA ILE A 120 -7.41 4.04 0.20
C ILE A 120 -6.67 4.58 1.43
N TYR A 121 -5.40 4.96 1.29
CA TYR A 121 -4.59 5.46 2.39
C TYR A 121 -4.87 6.93 2.71
N ASP A 122 -5.47 7.69 1.76
CA ASP A 122 -5.86 9.09 2.00
C ASP A 122 -7.04 9.17 2.96
N PHE A 123 -6.98 10.15 3.84
CA PHE A 123 -8.03 10.48 4.77
C PHE A 123 -7.95 11.96 5.14
N PHE A 124 -9.04 12.50 5.66
CA PHE A 124 -9.05 13.82 6.25
C PHE A 124 -10.00 13.89 7.44
N CYS A 125 -9.73 14.84 8.33
CA CYS A 125 -10.65 15.18 9.40
C CYS A 125 -11.52 16.35 8.95
N VAL A 126 -12.81 16.29 9.18
CA VAL A 126 -13.67 17.46 9.12
C VAL A 126 -13.47 18.23 10.43
N PRO A 127 -12.92 19.46 10.40
CA PRO A 127 -12.75 20.26 11.60
C PRO A 127 -14.06 20.47 12.33
N VAL A 128 -14.04 20.40 13.64
CA VAL A 128 -15.23 20.60 14.47
C VAL A 128 -15.01 21.83 15.34
N PHE A 129 -15.92 22.77 15.25
CA PHE A 129 -15.91 23.99 16.07
C PHE A 129 -16.96 23.88 17.16
N PHE A 130 -16.50 23.85 18.40
CA PHE A 130 -17.36 23.78 19.58
C PHE A 130 -17.99 25.16 19.79
N LEU A 131 -19.30 25.21 19.61
CA LEU A 131 -20.06 26.47 19.76
C LEU A 131 -20.39 26.75 21.23
N THR A 132 -20.51 28.02 21.55
CA THR A 132 -21.17 28.45 22.77
C THR A 132 -22.68 28.20 22.69
N GLU A 133 -23.42 28.36 23.80
CA GLU A 133 -24.87 28.28 23.82
C GLU A 133 -25.47 29.32 22.85
N ASN A 134 -25.01 30.57 22.91
CA ASN A 134 -25.43 31.64 22.01
C ASN A 134 -25.08 31.34 20.54
N GLY A 135 -23.87 30.80 20.29
CA GLY A 135 -23.44 30.39 18.95
C GLY A 135 -24.30 29.27 18.36
N THR A 136 -24.78 28.36 19.22
CA THR A 136 -25.72 27.30 18.83
C THR A 136 -27.10 27.89 18.49
N GLU A 137 -27.63 28.80 19.29
CA GLU A 137 -28.90 29.47 19.04
C GLU A 137 -28.84 30.28 17.74
N ASP A 138 -27.75 31.04 17.51
CA ASP A 138 -27.53 31.84 16.29
C ASP A 138 -27.49 30.93 15.07
N THR A 139 -26.76 29.78 15.14
CA THR A 139 -26.70 28.77 14.07
C THR A 139 -28.07 28.19 13.75
N LEU A 140 -28.84 27.80 14.75
CA LEU A 140 -30.14 27.14 14.56
C LEU A 140 -31.24 28.10 14.13
N SER A 141 -31.11 29.42 14.40
CA SER A 141 -32.05 30.47 14.02
C SER A 141 -31.74 31.15 12.68
N SER A 142 -30.55 30.92 12.11
CA SER A 142 -30.06 31.56 10.88
C SER A 142 -30.73 31.09 9.58
N SER A 143 -31.92 30.51 9.64
CA SER A 143 -32.73 30.02 8.51
C SER A 143 -33.11 31.09 7.44
N HIS A 144 -32.60 32.31 7.57
CA HIS A 144 -32.88 33.42 6.66
C HIS A 144 -31.88 33.58 5.51
N TYR A 145 -30.77 32.85 5.54
CA TYR A 145 -29.73 32.92 4.51
C TYR A 145 -29.83 31.74 3.54
N SER A 146 -29.43 31.95 2.28
CA SER A 146 -29.15 30.80 1.41
C SER A 146 -28.05 29.94 2.02
N GLU A 147 -28.06 28.62 1.82
CA GLU A 147 -27.11 27.66 2.40
C GLU A 147 -25.64 28.10 2.20
N CYS A 148 -25.33 28.68 1.04
CA CYS A 148 -23.98 29.16 0.73
C CYS A 148 -23.63 30.44 1.53
N SER A 149 -24.60 31.35 1.72
CA SER A 149 -24.43 32.60 2.50
C SER A 149 -24.30 32.29 3.99
N GLU A 150 -25.05 31.32 4.49
CA GLU A 150 -24.97 30.82 5.86
C GLU A 150 -23.58 30.28 6.17
N ASN A 151 -23.07 29.38 5.32
CA ASN A 151 -21.71 28.84 5.49
C ASN A 151 -20.64 29.93 5.47
N SER A 152 -20.78 30.93 4.62
CA SER A 152 -19.84 32.05 4.56
C SER A 152 -19.87 32.89 5.83
N TYR A 153 -21.08 33.14 6.37
CA TYR A 153 -21.27 33.88 7.61
C TYR A 153 -20.65 33.13 8.80
N ILE A 154 -20.97 31.85 8.95
CA ILE A 154 -20.44 31.00 10.03
C ILE A 154 -18.94 30.84 9.91
N HIS A 155 -18.41 30.58 8.69
CA HIS A 155 -16.98 30.49 8.44
C HIS A 155 -16.24 31.76 8.84
N ARG A 156 -16.82 32.94 8.54
CA ARG A 156 -16.26 34.23 8.96
C ARG A 156 -16.23 34.34 10.48
N LYS A 157 -17.31 34.04 11.19
CA LYS A 157 -17.40 34.07 12.65
C LYS A 157 -16.33 33.19 13.30
N ILE A 158 -16.13 32.00 12.74
CA ILE A 158 -15.09 31.04 13.17
C ILE A 158 -13.71 31.58 12.88
N TYR A 159 -13.47 32.06 11.66
CA TYR A 159 -12.15 32.56 11.22
C TYR A 159 -11.71 33.79 11.99
N GLU A 160 -12.62 34.67 12.32
CA GLU A 160 -12.40 35.85 13.15
C GLU A 160 -12.36 35.51 14.67
N SER A 161 -12.58 34.24 15.06
CA SER A 161 -12.53 33.76 16.46
C SER A 161 -13.46 34.54 17.39
N HIS A 162 -14.73 34.79 16.98
CA HIS A 162 -15.74 35.43 17.83
C HIS A 162 -16.02 34.59 19.08
N LYS A 163 -15.62 35.07 20.27
CA LYS A 163 -15.69 34.34 21.53
C LYS A 163 -17.11 34.08 22.05
N ASP A 164 -18.03 34.88 21.63
CA ASP A 164 -19.47 34.71 21.88
C ASP A 164 -20.10 33.61 21.03
N PHE A 165 -19.40 33.17 19.98
CA PHE A 165 -19.87 32.17 19.02
C PHE A 165 -19.13 30.82 19.15
N VAL A 166 -17.80 30.83 19.29
CA VAL A 166 -16.96 29.63 19.33
C VAL A 166 -16.15 29.56 20.63
N GLU A 167 -16.24 28.42 21.35
CA GLU A 167 -15.40 28.16 22.51
C GLU A 167 -13.96 27.75 22.10
N PHE A 168 -13.86 26.73 21.24
CA PHE A 168 -12.57 26.25 20.73
C PHE A 168 -12.72 25.43 19.43
N PRO A 169 -11.67 25.36 18.61
CA PRO A 169 -11.62 24.51 17.43
C PRO A 169 -11.00 23.13 17.73
N ALA A 170 -11.43 22.09 17.02
CA ALA A 170 -10.78 20.80 16.94
C ALA A 170 -10.52 20.45 15.47
N TYR A 171 -9.32 20.75 14.97
CA TYR A 171 -8.97 20.48 13.57
C TYR A 171 -8.73 18.99 13.30
N GLY A 172 -8.07 18.28 14.21
CA GLY A 172 -7.99 16.81 14.20
C GLY A 172 -9.00 16.26 15.19
N SER A 173 -10.07 15.66 14.68
CA SER A 173 -11.22 15.23 15.47
C SER A 173 -11.72 13.84 15.06
N SER A 174 -12.74 13.36 15.75
CA SER A 174 -13.46 12.13 15.44
C SER A 174 -14.25 12.17 14.14
N ALA A 175 -14.55 13.35 13.60
CA ALA A 175 -15.20 13.50 12.31
C ALA A 175 -14.21 13.21 11.17
N MET A 176 -13.94 11.94 10.95
CA MET A 176 -13.00 11.46 9.94
C MET A 176 -13.73 10.96 8.69
N VAL A 177 -13.17 11.28 7.52
CA VAL A 177 -13.53 10.67 6.25
C VAL A 177 -12.43 9.70 5.87
N VAL A 178 -12.75 8.41 5.74
CA VAL A 178 -11.77 7.33 5.56
C VAL A 178 -12.28 6.31 4.54
N ASN A 179 -11.34 5.60 3.89
CA ASN A 179 -11.70 4.46 3.07
C ASN A 179 -11.99 3.25 3.95
N LYS A 180 -13.11 2.57 3.69
CA LYS A 180 -13.59 1.40 4.42
C LYS A 180 -12.57 0.26 4.43
N HIS A 181 -11.99 -0.06 3.27
CA HIS A 181 -11.03 -1.16 3.14
C HIS A 181 -9.82 -0.96 4.07
N HIS A 182 -9.21 0.22 4.01
CA HIS A 182 -8.06 0.54 4.86
C HIS A 182 -8.43 0.54 6.35
N TYR A 183 -9.58 1.14 6.70
CA TYR A 183 -10.04 1.17 8.08
C TYR A 183 -10.27 -0.22 8.67
N LEU A 184 -10.92 -1.13 7.91
CA LEU A 184 -11.10 -2.52 8.33
C LEU A 184 -9.76 -3.24 8.49
N ALA A 185 -8.84 -3.05 7.54
CA ALA A 185 -7.51 -3.66 7.58
C ALA A 185 -6.71 -3.26 8.81
N ILE A 186 -6.72 -1.98 9.22
CA ILE A 186 -6.01 -1.51 10.40
C ILE A 186 -6.73 -1.78 11.73
N GLY A 187 -7.92 -2.39 11.68
CA GLY A 187 -8.65 -2.89 12.85
C GLY A 187 -9.47 -1.85 13.61
N GLY A 188 -9.77 -0.69 13.00
CA GLY A 188 -10.61 0.33 13.63
C GLY A 188 -10.08 0.83 14.97
N HIS A 189 -10.97 1.07 15.94
CA HIS A 189 -10.63 1.52 17.30
C HIS A 189 -10.13 0.37 18.17
N SER A 190 -9.12 0.63 19.01
CA SER A 190 -8.66 -0.38 19.97
C SER A 190 -9.72 -0.66 21.02
N ARG A 191 -9.97 -1.95 21.29
CA ARG A 191 -10.91 -2.41 22.31
C ARG A 191 -10.46 -2.14 23.74
N GLU A 192 -9.23 -1.72 23.93
CA GLU A 192 -8.69 -1.36 25.24
C GLU A 192 -9.24 -0.02 25.75
N PHE A 193 -9.75 0.85 24.85
CA PHE A 193 -10.46 2.08 25.26
C PHE A 193 -11.89 1.77 25.69
N TYR A 194 -12.31 2.33 26.79
CA TYR A 194 -13.69 2.35 27.24
C TYR A 194 -14.05 3.72 27.82
N GLY A 195 -15.34 4.06 27.78
CA GLY A 195 -15.81 5.40 28.10
C GLY A 195 -15.37 6.40 27.02
N HIS A 196 -15.18 7.64 27.42
CA HIS A 196 -14.85 8.76 26.54
C HIS A 196 -13.39 9.18 26.67
N GLY A 197 -12.74 9.45 25.53
CA GLY A 197 -11.48 10.17 25.38
C GLY A 197 -10.34 9.33 24.83
N ALA A 198 -9.63 9.91 23.90
CA ALA A 198 -8.39 9.44 23.28
C ALA A 198 -8.50 8.30 22.26
N GLU A 199 -9.62 7.59 22.15
CA GLU A 199 -9.81 6.47 21.21
C GLU A 199 -9.62 6.89 19.74
N ASP A 200 -10.08 8.08 19.38
CA ASP A 200 -9.95 8.62 18.02
C ASP A 200 -8.51 8.94 17.68
N TYR A 201 -7.74 9.42 18.63
CA TYR A 201 -6.32 9.74 18.41
C TYR A 201 -5.47 8.50 18.14
N ASP A 202 -5.84 7.33 18.65
CA ASP A 202 -5.20 6.07 18.32
C ASP A 202 -5.43 5.70 16.84
N VAL A 203 -6.65 5.86 16.35
CA VAL A 203 -6.97 5.65 14.93
C VAL A 203 -6.24 6.67 14.05
N LEU A 204 -6.28 7.96 14.41
CA LEU A 204 -5.58 9.02 13.70
C LEU A 204 -4.07 8.79 13.64
N HIS A 205 -3.47 8.28 14.71
CA HIS A 205 -2.05 7.93 14.74
C HIS A 205 -1.70 6.87 13.70
N ARG A 206 -2.51 5.81 13.63
CA ARG A 206 -2.30 4.73 12.66
C ARG A 206 -2.57 5.18 11.23
N LEU A 207 -3.70 5.84 10.95
CA LEU A 207 -4.00 6.42 9.62
C LEU A 207 -2.91 7.39 9.15
N SER A 208 -2.49 8.32 10.01
CA SER A 208 -1.45 9.30 9.67
C SER A 208 -0.06 8.70 9.46
N SER A 209 0.18 7.48 9.93
CA SER A 209 1.43 6.76 9.68
C SER A 209 1.47 6.12 8.29
N TYR A 210 0.30 5.79 7.72
CA TYR A 210 0.18 5.36 6.32
C TYR A 210 0.10 6.53 5.34
N TYR A 211 -0.38 7.68 5.80
CA TYR A 211 -0.53 8.89 5.00
C TYR A 211 0.05 10.11 5.75
N SER A 212 1.38 10.23 5.78
CA SER A 212 2.07 11.27 6.53
C SER A 212 2.02 12.62 5.81
N LYS A 213 1.56 13.68 6.51
CA LYS A 213 1.54 15.08 6.01
C LYS A 213 2.68 15.95 6.54
N GLY A 214 3.41 15.49 7.53
CA GLY A 214 4.47 16.31 8.12
C GLY A 214 5.36 15.52 9.07
N PRO A 215 6.43 16.13 9.60
CA PRO A 215 7.32 15.49 10.56
C PRO A 215 6.68 15.39 11.93
N LYS A 216 6.87 14.26 12.62
CA LYS A 216 6.54 14.13 14.04
C LYS A 216 7.54 14.95 14.87
N THR A 217 7.05 15.72 15.85
CA THR A 217 7.88 16.50 16.76
C THR A 217 8.57 15.62 17.80
N ALA A 218 9.60 16.12 18.48
CA ALA A 218 10.28 15.36 19.55
C ALA A 218 9.33 15.01 20.72
N ASP A 219 8.32 15.85 20.95
CA ASP A 219 7.29 15.70 21.98
C ASP A 219 5.97 15.16 21.42
N TYR A 220 6.00 14.54 20.24
CA TYR A 220 4.82 14.06 19.53
C TYR A 220 3.83 13.27 20.39
N TYR A 221 4.32 12.42 21.30
CA TYR A 221 3.45 11.59 22.14
C TYR A 221 2.77 12.36 23.28
N ASN A 222 3.12 13.62 23.50
CA ASN A 222 2.55 14.42 24.59
C ASN A 222 1.18 14.98 24.22
N ASN A 223 0.24 14.94 25.17
CA ASN A 223 -1.04 15.63 25.07
C ASN A 223 -0.89 17.09 25.51
N THR A 224 -0.45 17.95 24.62
CA THR A 224 -0.26 19.40 24.89
C THR A 224 -1.57 20.17 24.94
N LYS A 225 -2.72 19.52 24.63
CA LYS A 225 -4.05 20.15 24.46
C LYS A 225 -4.11 21.26 23.39
N SER A 226 -3.04 21.51 22.66
CA SER A 226 -2.98 22.51 21.60
C SER A 226 -3.26 21.88 20.24
N ASN A 227 -4.24 22.43 19.52
CA ASN A 227 -4.50 22.12 18.11
C ASN A 227 -3.83 23.14 17.17
N ARG A 228 -2.98 24.01 17.68
CA ARG A 228 -2.37 25.12 16.94
C ARG A 228 -1.13 24.64 16.19
N ILE A 229 -1.16 24.76 14.88
CA ILE A 229 -0.03 24.37 14.01
C ILE A 229 1.14 25.35 14.14
N ASP A 230 0.85 26.62 14.39
CA ASP A 230 1.89 27.63 14.64
C ASP A 230 2.78 27.30 15.85
N ASN A 231 2.26 26.57 16.82
CA ASN A 231 3.00 26.08 17.97
C ASN A 231 3.58 24.67 17.77
N TYR A 232 3.00 23.87 16.91
CA TYR A 232 3.38 22.52 16.46
C TYR A 232 4.02 21.63 17.54
N HIS A 233 3.31 21.45 18.66
CA HIS A 233 3.70 20.60 19.78
C HIS A 233 2.71 19.46 19.99
N GLY A 234 3.24 18.24 20.21
CA GLY A 234 2.44 17.06 20.49
C GLY A 234 1.59 16.56 19.33
N PHE A 235 0.88 15.44 19.55
CA PHE A 235 0.12 14.77 18.50
C PHE A 235 -1.10 15.57 18.00
N ARG A 236 -1.72 16.41 18.83
CA ARG A 236 -2.92 17.16 18.40
C ARG A 236 -2.58 18.18 17.32
N ALA A 237 -1.45 18.85 17.41
CA ALA A 237 -0.97 19.77 16.37
C ALA A 237 -0.65 19.03 15.07
N TYR A 238 -0.09 17.82 15.17
CA TYR A 238 0.16 16.97 14.02
C TYR A 238 -1.14 16.53 13.34
N PHE A 239 -2.13 16.05 14.10
CA PHE A 239 -3.42 15.65 13.54
C PHE A 239 -4.21 16.82 12.98
N ALA A 240 -4.01 18.04 13.51
CA ALA A 240 -4.62 19.23 12.96
C ALA A 240 -4.26 19.49 11.48
N LEU A 241 -3.11 18.98 10.97
CA LEU A 241 -2.75 19.07 9.55
C LEU A 241 -3.79 18.42 8.63
N TYR A 242 -4.50 17.39 9.11
CA TYR A 242 -5.49 16.66 8.31
C TYR A 242 -6.85 17.34 8.25
N GLY A 243 -7.13 18.31 9.14
CA GLY A 243 -8.37 19.07 9.12
C GLY A 243 -8.20 20.48 8.58
N ILE A 244 -7.09 21.15 8.91
CA ILE A 244 -6.88 22.53 8.48
C ILE A 244 -6.76 22.66 6.97
N ASP A 245 -6.26 21.64 6.31
CA ASP A 245 -6.22 21.49 4.87
C ASP A 245 -7.64 21.67 4.25
N VAL A 246 -8.65 21.01 4.79
CA VAL A 246 -10.03 21.11 4.30
C VAL A 246 -10.76 22.33 4.86
N PHE A 247 -10.43 22.82 6.06
CA PHE A 247 -10.98 24.06 6.61
C PHE A 247 -10.73 25.25 5.69
N ASN A 248 -9.55 25.36 5.13
CA ASN A 248 -9.21 26.42 4.17
C ASN A 248 -10.07 26.37 2.88
N ARG A 249 -10.75 25.26 2.62
CA ARG A 249 -11.71 25.08 1.53
C ARG A 249 -13.17 25.18 1.99
N GLY A 250 -13.38 25.65 3.22
CA GLY A 250 -14.71 25.88 3.78
C GLY A 250 -15.42 24.60 4.20
N ILE A 251 -14.68 23.54 4.58
CA ILE A 251 -15.23 22.27 5.09
C ILE A 251 -15.02 22.20 6.59
N PHE A 252 -16.09 22.17 7.36
CA PHE A 252 -16.07 22.08 8.83
C PHE A 252 -17.46 21.70 9.36
N PHE A 253 -17.50 21.12 10.57
CA PHE A 253 -18.72 20.93 11.34
C PHE A 253 -18.78 21.85 12.55
N GLN A 254 -19.99 22.10 13.01
CA GLN A 254 -20.32 22.84 14.21
C GLN A 254 -20.73 21.84 15.28
N HIS A 255 -20.04 21.82 16.42
CA HIS A 255 -20.50 21.06 17.58
C HIS A 255 -21.51 21.90 18.32
N LEU A 256 -22.78 21.54 18.21
CA LEU A 256 -23.87 22.22 18.91
C LEU A 256 -23.68 22.07 20.42
N TRP A 257 -23.78 23.18 21.12
CA TRP A 257 -23.65 23.21 22.58
C TRP A 257 -24.65 22.26 23.27
N HIS A 258 -24.22 21.64 24.33
CA HIS A 258 -25.06 20.86 25.21
C HIS A 258 -24.47 20.86 26.63
N PRO A 259 -25.30 20.68 27.70
CA PRO A 259 -24.81 20.50 29.06
C PRO A 259 -23.84 19.33 29.17
N THR A 260 -22.84 19.46 30.03
CA THR A 260 -21.87 18.36 30.27
C THR A 260 -22.60 17.09 30.74
N ARG A 261 -22.35 15.99 30.06
CA ARG A 261 -22.95 14.69 30.37
C ARG A 261 -22.38 14.15 31.67
N SER A 262 -23.24 13.91 32.69
CA SER A 262 -22.87 13.31 33.96
C SER A 262 -23.22 11.82 33.96
N ILE A 263 -22.41 10.98 33.30
CA ILE A 263 -22.59 9.53 33.27
C ILE A 263 -21.47 8.89 34.10
N PRO A 264 -21.79 8.16 35.21
CA PRO A 264 -20.77 7.49 36.02
C PRO A 264 -19.90 6.54 35.17
N GLY A 265 -18.58 6.63 35.34
CA GLY A 265 -17.62 5.78 34.63
C GLY A 265 -17.42 6.11 33.15
N TYR A 266 -18.11 7.11 32.59
CA TYR A 266 -17.96 7.47 31.19
C TYR A 266 -16.68 8.27 30.90
N HIS A 267 -16.30 9.20 31.77
CA HIS A 267 -15.10 10.03 31.60
C HIS A 267 -13.85 9.29 32.11
N GLN A 268 -13.04 8.76 31.18
CA GLN A 268 -11.83 7.98 31.45
C GLN A 268 -10.55 8.69 30.97
N THR A 269 -10.57 10.01 30.90
CA THR A 269 -9.57 10.84 30.22
C THR A 269 -8.13 10.50 30.62
N GLN A 270 -7.80 10.47 31.93
CA GLN A 270 -6.42 10.23 32.36
C GLN A 270 -5.92 8.84 31.96
N ARG A 271 -6.70 7.80 32.23
CA ARG A 271 -6.38 6.42 31.86
C ARG A 271 -6.19 6.27 30.35
N ASN A 272 -7.14 6.79 29.59
CA ASN A 272 -7.17 6.63 28.15
C ASN A 272 -6.01 7.39 27.45
N PHE A 273 -5.61 8.57 27.93
CA PHE A 273 -4.42 9.24 27.38
C PHE A 273 -3.11 8.53 27.72
N SER A 274 -2.99 7.91 28.91
CA SER A 274 -1.82 7.08 29.25
C SER A 274 -1.76 5.82 28.39
N LEU A 275 -2.91 5.21 28.09
CA LEU A 275 -3.02 4.09 27.17
C LEU A 275 -2.66 4.51 25.74
N LEU A 276 -3.17 5.65 25.26
CA LEU A 276 -2.86 6.19 23.94
C LEU A 276 -1.35 6.33 23.71
N GLU A 277 -0.65 6.94 24.66
CA GLU A 277 0.81 7.12 24.55
C GLU A 277 1.53 5.79 24.38
N ASN A 278 1.13 4.77 25.15
CA ASN A 278 1.68 3.41 25.07
C ASN A 278 1.39 2.75 23.71
N LEU A 279 0.15 2.82 23.23
CA LEU A 279 -0.26 2.23 21.95
C LEU A 279 0.45 2.91 20.76
N MET A 280 0.54 4.24 20.76
CA MET A 280 1.28 4.97 19.71
C MET A 280 2.76 4.54 19.64
N LYS A 281 3.43 4.40 20.80
CA LYS A 281 4.84 3.95 20.86
C LYS A 281 5.00 2.52 20.35
N LYS A 282 4.13 1.60 20.76
CA LYS A 282 4.15 0.20 20.29
C LYS A 282 3.91 0.10 18.78
N PHE A 283 2.97 0.88 18.26
CA PHE A 283 2.72 0.92 16.83
C PHE A 283 3.95 1.45 16.05
N ASP A 284 4.56 2.52 16.51
CA ASP A 284 5.75 3.08 15.84
C ASP A 284 6.95 2.12 15.87
N GLN A 285 7.11 1.33 16.96
CA GLN A 285 8.17 0.34 17.10
C GLN A 285 7.94 -0.92 16.25
N ASP A 286 6.78 -1.54 16.41
CA ASP A 286 6.53 -2.89 15.93
C ASP A 286 5.30 -3.01 15.00
N LYS A 287 4.65 -1.90 14.67
CA LYS A 287 3.37 -1.88 13.94
C LYS A 287 2.29 -2.69 14.68
N GLU A 288 2.35 -2.73 16.02
CA GLU A 288 1.30 -3.36 16.83
C GLU A 288 0.01 -2.55 16.73
N GLN A 289 -1.08 -3.19 16.35
CA GLN A 289 -2.38 -2.56 16.13
C GLN A 289 -3.49 -3.60 16.31
N PRO A 290 -4.77 -3.18 16.47
CA PRO A 290 -5.89 -4.10 16.65
C PRO A 290 -6.01 -5.12 15.52
N PHE A 291 -6.70 -6.24 15.78
CA PHE A 291 -7.01 -7.19 14.71
C PHE A 291 -7.87 -6.54 13.62
N PRO A 292 -7.72 -6.95 12.36
CA PRO A 292 -8.59 -6.51 11.29
C PRO A 292 -10.05 -6.76 11.63
N LEU A 293 -10.92 -5.86 11.18
CA LEU A 293 -12.35 -6.01 11.32
C LEU A 293 -12.94 -6.80 10.15
N SER A 294 -13.95 -7.61 10.44
CA SER A 294 -14.70 -8.35 9.42
C SER A 294 -15.51 -7.40 8.53
N ASN A 295 -15.64 -7.73 7.25
CA ASN A 295 -16.55 -7.04 6.34
C ASN A 295 -17.91 -7.75 6.33
N ALA A 296 -18.90 -7.22 7.03
CA ALA A 296 -20.20 -7.85 7.19
C ALA A 296 -21.03 -7.94 5.88
N ASN A 297 -20.61 -7.22 4.82
CA ASN A 297 -21.26 -7.30 3.50
C ASN A 297 -20.85 -8.55 2.71
N ILE A 298 -19.78 -9.22 3.13
CA ILE A 298 -19.32 -10.50 2.58
C ILE A 298 -19.78 -11.59 3.55
N LYS A 299 -20.60 -12.51 3.07
CA LYS A 299 -21.22 -13.54 3.92
C LYS A 299 -20.27 -14.68 4.30
N ASP A 300 -19.26 -14.92 3.47
CA ASP A 300 -18.32 -16.02 3.66
C ASP A 300 -17.53 -15.91 4.97
N LYS A 301 -17.26 -17.03 5.57
CA LYS A 301 -16.43 -17.17 6.76
C LYS A 301 -15.12 -17.86 6.40
N THR A 302 -14.02 -17.13 6.56
CA THR A 302 -12.69 -17.59 6.15
C THR A 302 -11.83 -17.96 7.36
N LEU A 303 -11.31 -19.20 7.37
CA LEU A 303 -10.34 -19.67 8.35
C LEU A 303 -8.91 -19.40 7.84
N PHE A 304 -8.21 -18.51 8.49
CA PHE A 304 -6.80 -18.25 8.27
C PHE A 304 -5.96 -19.19 9.14
N LEU A 305 -5.22 -20.12 8.52
CA LEU A 305 -4.27 -21.00 9.21
C LEU A 305 -2.97 -20.25 9.49
N ILE A 306 -3.04 -19.25 10.35
CA ILE A 306 -1.93 -18.35 10.68
C ILE A 306 -1.96 -18.08 12.18
N ASP A 307 -0.78 -18.18 12.82
CA ASP A 307 -0.63 -17.66 14.17
C ASP A 307 -0.66 -16.12 14.14
N THR A 308 -1.59 -15.53 14.88
CA THR A 308 -1.77 -14.08 14.97
C THR A 308 -0.58 -13.34 15.60
N LYS A 309 0.27 -14.04 16.33
CA LYS A 309 1.55 -13.54 16.85
C LYS A 309 2.67 -13.56 15.79
N SER A 310 2.44 -14.27 14.68
CA SER A 310 3.41 -14.34 13.58
C SER A 310 3.57 -12.98 12.90
N ARG A 311 4.81 -12.65 12.52
CA ARG A 311 5.07 -11.46 11.70
C ARG A 311 4.39 -11.53 10.33
N THR A 312 4.20 -12.72 9.79
CA THR A 312 3.53 -12.95 8.51
C THR A 312 2.06 -12.50 8.55
N PHE A 313 1.41 -12.54 9.72
CA PHE A 313 0.07 -12.00 9.89
C PHE A 313 0.00 -10.51 9.51
N LYS A 314 1.02 -9.72 9.86
CA LYS A 314 1.08 -8.29 9.51
C LYS A 314 1.11 -8.07 8.00
N ALA A 315 1.82 -8.94 7.26
CA ALA A 315 1.96 -8.83 5.80
C ALA A 315 0.62 -8.98 5.06
N ILE A 316 -0.31 -9.82 5.55
CA ILE A 316 -1.60 -10.08 4.88
C ILE A 316 -2.73 -9.17 5.36
N ARG A 317 -2.49 -8.27 6.29
CA ARG A 317 -3.51 -7.45 6.93
C ARG A 317 -4.42 -6.72 5.93
N HIS A 318 -3.85 -6.12 4.90
CA HIS A 318 -4.60 -5.40 3.86
C HIS A 318 -5.38 -6.31 2.89
N LEU A 319 -5.22 -7.63 2.98
CA LEU A 319 -6.03 -8.59 2.23
C LEU A 319 -7.31 -8.97 3.00
N THR A 320 -7.31 -8.87 4.33
CA THR A 320 -8.40 -9.37 5.17
C THR A 320 -9.78 -8.76 4.88
N PRO A 321 -9.92 -7.46 4.47
CA PRO A 321 -11.23 -6.91 4.12
C PRO A 321 -11.93 -7.56 2.91
N LEU A 322 -11.21 -8.39 2.15
CA LEU A 322 -11.75 -9.18 1.02
C LEU A 322 -12.50 -10.44 1.49
N PHE A 323 -12.36 -10.79 2.77
CA PHE A 323 -12.90 -12.03 3.33
C PHE A 323 -13.86 -11.69 4.47
N GLY A 324 -15.10 -12.04 4.35
CA GLY A 324 -16.19 -11.66 5.27
C GLY A 324 -15.86 -11.83 6.76
N SER A 325 -16.36 -12.89 7.39
CA SER A 325 -16.02 -13.21 8.79
C SER A 325 -14.64 -13.85 8.88
N LEU A 326 -13.78 -13.28 9.75
CA LEU A 326 -12.39 -13.69 9.89
C LEU A 326 -12.20 -14.60 11.11
N VAL A 327 -11.64 -15.80 10.88
CA VAL A 327 -11.24 -16.72 11.96
C VAL A 327 -9.75 -17.00 11.82
N PHE A 328 -8.97 -16.80 12.87
CA PHE A 328 -7.53 -17.03 12.88
C PHE A 328 -7.19 -18.18 13.84
N MET A 329 -6.51 -19.20 13.31
CA MET A 329 -6.08 -20.36 14.10
C MET A 329 -4.67 -20.78 13.65
N SER A 330 -3.83 -21.16 14.60
CA SER A 330 -2.56 -21.81 14.24
C SER A 330 -2.82 -23.18 13.62
N GLU A 331 -2.14 -23.52 12.52
CA GLU A 331 -2.19 -24.85 11.89
C GLU A 331 -1.87 -25.97 12.87
N ASN A 332 -1.00 -25.71 13.85
CA ASN A 332 -0.58 -26.68 14.86
C ASN A 332 -1.70 -27.14 15.83
N LEU A 333 -2.86 -26.47 15.79
CA LEU A 333 -4.04 -26.89 16.57
C LEU A 333 -4.79 -28.05 15.90
N PHE A 334 -4.47 -28.37 14.67
CA PHE A 334 -5.07 -29.47 13.92
C PHE A 334 -4.06 -30.59 13.76
N SER A 335 -4.28 -31.74 14.39
CA SER A 335 -3.35 -32.86 14.31
C SER A 335 -3.30 -33.53 12.93
N ASN A 336 -4.39 -33.45 12.17
CA ASN A 336 -4.57 -34.03 10.84
C ASN A 336 -5.77 -33.41 10.13
N ILE A 337 -6.02 -33.81 8.89
CA ILE A 337 -7.13 -33.31 8.08
C ILE A 337 -8.49 -33.56 8.76
N ASP A 338 -8.73 -34.69 9.41
CA ASP A 338 -10.01 -34.99 10.05
C ASP A 338 -10.32 -34.03 11.21
N SER A 339 -9.31 -33.63 11.96
CA SER A 339 -9.46 -32.63 13.01
C SER A 339 -9.83 -31.24 12.45
N LEU A 340 -9.24 -30.89 11.31
CA LEU A 340 -9.57 -29.66 10.58
C LEU A 340 -11.00 -29.73 10.01
N LEU A 341 -11.40 -30.83 9.39
CA LEU A 341 -12.76 -31.03 8.85
C LEU A 341 -13.83 -30.92 9.93
N ARG A 342 -13.61 -31.52 11.11
CA ARG A 342 -14.52 -31.37 12.24
C ARG A 342 -14.67 -29.90 12.68
N TYR A 343 -13.56 -29.13 12.67
CA TYR A 343 -13.59 -27.72 13.00
C TYR A 343 -14.35 -26.90 11.95
N ILE A 344 -14.11 -27.16 10.66
CA ILE A 344 -14.78 -26.52 9.52
C ILE A 344 -16.30 -26.70 9.65
N ASN A 345 -16.75 -27.96 9.79
CA ASN A 345 -18.17 -28.27 9.87
C ASN A 345 -18.83 -27.67 11.12
N LYS A 346 -18.17 -27.76 12.29
CA LYS A 346 -18.72 -27.24 13.53
C LYS A 346 -18.86 -25.72 13.53
N ASN A 347 -17.98 -25.03 12.84
CA ASN A 347 -17.91 -23.56 12.88
C ASN A 347 -18.41 -22.93 11.58
N GLU A 348 -18.98 -23.71 10.66
CA GLU A 348 -19.51 -23.23 9.37
C GLU A 348 -18.49 -22.39 8.61
N ILE A 349 -17.29 -22.95 8.40
CA ILE A 349 -16.21 -22.30 7.65
C ILE A 349 -16.42 -22.55 6.15
N ASP A 350 -16.48 -21.49 5.35
CA ASP A 350 -16.70 -21.57 3.91
C ASP A 350 -15.42 -21.78 3.11
N ARG A 351 -14.27 -21.27 3.60
CA ARG A 351 -12.97 -21.42 2.94
C ARG A 351 -11.81 -21.36 3.91
N ILE A 352 -10.65 -21.83 3.45
CA ILE A 352 -9.40 -21.83 4.19
C ILE A 352 -8.37 -20.95 3.48
N PHE A 353 -7.65 -20.15 4.24
CA PHE A 353 -6.53 -19.34 3.75
C PHE A 353 -5.21 -19.96 4.21
N PHE A 354 -4.37 -20.35 3.26
CA PHE A 354 -3.04 -20.88 3.48
C PHE A 354 -1.97 -19.87 3.09
N LEU A 355 -0.97 -19.68 3.92
CA LEU A 355 0.33 -19.20 3.48
C LEU A 355 1.04 -20.34 2.78
N ASN A 356 1.97 -20.07 1.88
CA ASN A 356 2.74 -21.11 1.17
C ASN A 356 2.49 -22.55 1.68
N PRO A 357 1.61 -23.33 1.04
CA PRO A 357 1.19 -24.63 1.59
C PRO A 357 2.34 -25.64 1.67
N TYR A 358 3.38 -25.46 0.86
CA TYR A 358 4.59 -26.27 0.84
C TYR A 358 5.66 -25.81 1.84
N GLY A 359 5.34 -24.87 2.74
CA GLY A 359 6.30 -24.32 3.70
C GLY A 359 6.72 -25.28 4.81
N ASN A 360 5.93 -26.34 5.08
CA ASN A 360 6.27 -27.46 5.93
C ASN A 360 5.36 -28.68 5.63
N GLU A 361 5.80 -29.88 6.00
CA GLU A 361 5.09 -31.14 5.71
C GLU A 361 3.69 -31.21 6.34
N HIS A 362 3.51 -30.68 7.55
CA HIS A 362 2.22 -30.68 8.22
C HIS A 362 1.19 -29.80 7.48
N ARG A 363 1.59 -28.60 7.08
CA ARG A 363 0.73 -27.70 6.29
C ARG A 363 0.40 -28.29 4.92
N LEU A 364 1.39 -28.92 4.29
CA LEU A 364 1.20 -29.60 3.01
C LEU A 364 0.15 -30.72 3.14
N ALA A 365 0.24 -31.58 4.16
CA ALA A 365 -0.75 -32.63 4.40
C ALA A 365 -2.18 -32.06 4.62
N LEU A 366 -2.33 -30.94 5.34
CA LEU A 366 -3.61 -30.28 5.49
C LEU A 366 -4.12 -29.70 4.16
N TYR A 367 -3.25 -29.08 3.37
CA TYR A 367 -3.58 -28.52 2.06
C TYR A 367 -4.02 -29.60 1.06
N GLU A 368 -3.27 -30.68 0.94
CA GLU A 368 -3.62 -31.81 0.08
C GLU A 368 -4.97 -32.43 0.48
N GLY A 369 -5.18 -32.62 1.78
CA GLY A 369 -6.45 -33.11 2.29
C GLY A 369 -7.63 -32.17 2.00
N VAL A 370 -7.42 -30.86 2.08
CA VAL A 370 -8.43 -29.86 1.70
C VAL A 370 -8.75 -29.92 0.21
N LYS A 371 -7.73 -30.06 -0.67
CA LYS A 371 -7.91 -30.25 -2.11
C LYS A 371 -8.68 -31.54 -2.43
N GLU A 372 -8.29 -32.65 -1.83
CA GLU A 372 -8.97 -33.95 -2.02
C GLU A 372 -10.44 -33.90 -1.64
N LYS A 373 -10.78 -33.16 -0.59
CA LYS A 373 -12.17 -33.00 -0.11
C LYS A 373 -12.92 -31.89 -0.82
N ASN A 374 -12.34 -31.23 -1.84
CA ASN A 374 -12.92 -30.13 -2.59
C ASN A 374 -13.43 -28.98 -1.71
N ILE A 375 -12.72 -28.67 -0.61
CA ILE A 375 -13.04 -27.53 0.24
C ILE A 375 -12.45 -26.27 -0.39
N PRO A 376 -13.21 -25.16 -0.51
CA PRO A 376 -12.68 -23.93 -1.04
C PRO A 376 -11.48 -23.44 -0.24
N PHE A 377 -10.42 -23.05 -0.92
CA PHE A 377 -9.21 -22.54 -0.31
C PHE A 377 -8.63 -21.35 -1.09
N ILE A 378 -7.72 -20.66 -0.46
CA ILE A 378 -6.87 -19.63 -1.07
C ILE A 378 -5.47 -19.87 -0.59
N VAL A 379 -4.52 -19.82 -1.49
CA VAL A 379 -3.10 -19.81 -1.16
C VAL A 379 -2.51 -18.44 -1.45
N PHE A 380 -1.60 -18.01 -0.59
CA PHE A 380 -0.92 -16.73 -0.70
C PHE A 380 0.59 -16.92 -0.63
N ASP A 381 1.30 -16.39 -1.62
CA ASP A 381 2.75 -16.31 -1.62
C ASP A 381 3.25 -15.21 -2.56
N ARG A 382 4.58 -15.06 -2.63
CA ARG A 382 5.27 -14.13 -3.51
C ARG A 382 5.18 -14.59 -4.96
N GLY A 383 4.89 -13.66 -5.87
CA GLY A 383 4.92 -13.89 -7.31
C GLY A 383 6.34 -13.87 -7.89
N ALA A 384 6.46 -14.23 -9.16
CA ALA A 384 7.73 -14.26 -9.88
C ALA A 384 8.15 -12.91 -10.50
N LEU A 385 7.28 -11.89 -10.44
CA LEU A 385 7.57 -10.54 -10.90
C LEU A 385 7.93 -9.63 -9.72
N PRO A 386 8.66 -8.52 -9.92
CA PRO A 386 8.95 -7.56 -8.88
C PRO A 386 7.67 -7.07 -8.19
N ASP A 387 7.70 -6.97 -6.86
CA ASP A 387 6.59 -6.49 -6.01
C ASP A 387 5.26 -7.21 -6.22
N SER A 388 5.28 -8.45 -6.76
CA SER A 388 4.08 -9.25 -7.02
C SER A 388 3.83 -10.30 -5.96
N TRP A 389 2.54 -10.56 -5.73
CA TRP A 389 1.98 -11.52 -4.80
C TRP A 389 0.80 -12.21 -5.44
N PHE A 390 0.49 -13.45 -5.10
CA PHE A 390 -0.70 -14.10 -5.63
C PHE A 390 -1.64 -14.58 -4.53
N LEU A 391 -2.92 -14.53 -4.87
CA LEU A 391 -4.05 -15.08 -4.12
C LEU A 391 -4.72 -16.09 -5.04
N ASP A 392 -4.34 -17.36 -4.94
CA ASP A 392 -4.78 -18.38 -5.87
C ASP A 392 -5.74 -19.38 -5.18
N HIS A 393 -6.87 -19.63 -5.81
CA HIS A 393 -7.88 -20.57 -5.35
C HIS A 393 -7.88 -21.89 -6.15
N ASN A 394 -7.00 -22.03 -7.13
CA ASN A 394 -6.90 -23.21 -8.01
C ASN A 394 -5.69 -24.09 -7.73
N GLY A 395 -4.76 -23.65 -6.88
CA GLY A 395 -3.56 -24.37 -6.56
C GLY A 395 -2.39 -23.47 -6.15
N PHE A 396 -1.19 -24.02 -6.14
CA PHE A 396 0.03 -23.32 -5.79
C PHE A 396 1.09 -23.49 -6.88
N ASN A 397 1.56 -22.41 -7.50
CA ASN A 397 2.61 -22.44 -8.51
C ASN A 397 2.29 -23.46 -9.64
N TYR A 398 3.18 -24.39 -9.95
CA TYR A 398 3.01 -25.37 -11.02
C TYR A 398 1.74 -26.24 -10.88
N ASP A 399 1.28 -26.51 -9.66
CA ASP A 399 0.08 -27.34 -9.43
C ASP A 399 -1.24 -26.56 -9.60
N SER A 400 -1.17 -25.26 -9.90
CA SER A 400 -2.35 -24.41 -10.06
C SER A 400 -2.87 -24.40 -11.49
N LYS A 401 -4.19 -24.61 -11.62
CA LYS A 401 -4.89 -24.45 -12.88
C LYS A 401 -5.00 -22.99 -13.36
N SER A 402 -4.65 -22.03 -12.50
CA SER A 402 -4.61 -20.61 -12.89
C SER A 402 -3.58 -20.30 -13.98
N TYR A 403 -2.61 -21.19 -14.18
CA TYR A 403 -1.59 -21.06 -15.22
C TYR A 403 -1.81 -21.95 -16.44
N SER A 404 -2.90 -22.70 -16.48
CA SER A 404 -3.19 -23.56 -17.64
C SER A 404 -3.48 -22.73 -18.90
N PRO A 405 -3.19 -23.26 -20.10
CA PRO A 405 -3.43 -22.55 -21.37
C PRO A 405 -4.85 -22.00 -21.51
N GLU A 406 -5.85 -22.74 -21.03
CA GLU A 406 -7.27 -22.36 -21.09
C GLU A 406 -7.55 -21.09 -20.27
N ALA A 407 -6.74 -20.81 -19.24
CA ALA A 407 -6.93 -19.65 -18.38
C ALA A 407 -6.41 -18.35 -19.01
N TRP A 408 -5.38 -18.40 -19.87
CA TRP A 408 -4.71 -17.22 -20.38
C TRP A 408 -4.70 -17.06 -21.91
N GLN A 409 -4.97 -18.11 -22.69
CA GLN A 409 -5.01 -18.03 -24.16
C GLN A 409 -6.30 -17.36 -24.64
N GLN A 410 -6.43 -16.07 -24.42
CA GLN A 410 -7.54 -15.25 -24.91
C GLN A 410 -7.06 -14.17 -25.86
N GLN A 411 -7.91 -13.74 -26.79
CA GLN A 411 -7.56 -12.61 -27.65
C GLN A 411 -7.55 -11.32 -26.83
N LEU A 412 -6.46 -10.57 -26.92
CA LEU A 412 -6.31 -9.27 -26.28
C LEU A 412 -6.83 -8.15 -27.21
N THR A 413 -7.30 -7.06 -26.62
CA THR A 413 -7.53 -5.80 -27.35
C THR A 413 -6.20 -5.05 -27.53
N HIS A 414 -6.16 -4.07 -28.42
CA HIS A 414 -4.95 -3.24 -28.60
C HIS A 414 -4.54 -2.53 -27.33
N GLU A 415 -5.49 -2.02 -26.53
CA GLU A 415 -5.19 -1.36 -25.27
C GLU A 415 -4.57 -2.33 -24.25
N GLN A 416 -5.01 -3.58 -24.25
CA GLN A 416 -4.44 -4.62 -23.38
C GLN A 416 -3.04 -5.03 -23.84
N GLU A 417 -2.81 -5.12 -25.15
CA GLU A 417 -1.47 -5.37 -25.70
C GLU A 417 -0.52 -4.21 -25.36
N ASP A 418 -0.95 -2.95 -25.54
CA ASP A 418 -0.18 -1.76 -25.20
C ASP A 418 0.15 -1.69 -23.70
N GLU A 419 -0.81 -2.03 -22.82
CA GLU A 419 -0.58 -2.12 -21.37
C GLU A 419 0.57 -3.08 -21.07
N VAL A 420 0.53 -4.28 -21.65
CA VAL A 420 1.56 -5.30 -21.43
C VAL A 420 2.89 -4.88 -22.03
N GLU A 421 2.91 -4.37 -23.25
CA GLU A 421 4.16 -3.90 -23.89
C GLU A 421 4.84 -2.80 -23.06
N ASN A 422 4.06 -1.85 -22.53
CA ASN A 422 4.57 -0.82 -21.63
C ASN A 422 5.14 -1.43 -20.33
N TYR A 423 4.45 -2.40 -19.74
CA TYR A 423 4.97 -3.11 -18.57
C TYR A 423 6.28 -3.84 -18.88
N LEU A 424 6.33 -4.61 -19.99
CA LEU A 424 7.53 -5.33 -20.42
C LEU A 424 8.70 -4.39 -20.73
N PHE A 425 8.42 -3.25 -21.36
CA PHE A 425 9.43 -2.21 -21.59
C PHE A 425 10.01 -1.69 -20.26
N ASN A 426 9.15 -1.34 -19.31
CA ASN A 426 9.58 -0.87 -17.99
C ASN A 426 10.34 -1.96 -17.23
N LEU A 427 9.89 -3.21 -17.26
CA LEU A 427 10.56 -4.34 -16.62
C LEU A 427 11.98 -4.53 -17.17
N ARG A 428 12.15 -4.53 -18.50
CA ARG A 428 13.47 -4.67 -19.16
C ARG A 428 14.43 -3.54 -18.78
N ASN A 429 13.93 -2.32 -18.60
CA ASN A 429 14.74 -1.14 -18.30
C ASN A 429 14.89 -0.84 -16.81
N SER A 430 14.22 -1.62 -15.95
CA SER A 430 14.27 -1.43 -14.51
C SER A 430 15.61 -1.86 -13.92
N GLU A 431 16.10 -1.10 -12.95
CA GLU A 431 17.17 -1.52 -12.04
C GLU A 431 16.61 -2.34 -10.85
N HIS A 432 15.29 -2.37 -10.68
CA HIS A 432 14.63 -3.08 -9.59
C HIS A 432 14.44 -4.56 -9.93
N THR A 433 14.93 -5.42 -9.06
CA THR A 433 14.84 -6.88 -9.19
C THR A 433 14.41 -7.53 -7.87
N LEU A 434 14.02 -8.80 -7.92
CA LEU A 434 13.62 -9.57 -6.74
C LEU A 434 14.72 -9.66 -5.68
N GLU A 435 15.98 -9.78 -6.12
CA GLU A 435 17.16 -9.85 -5.26
C GLU A 435 18.09 -8.66 -5.52
N HIS A 436 19.01 -8.41 -4.62
CA HIS A 436 19.97 -7.30 -4.76
C HIS A 436 20.95 -7.58 -5.91
N ASN A 437 21.11 -6.62 -6.80
CA ASN A 437 22.09 -6.65 -7.89
C ASN A 437 22.86 -5.31 -7.95
N SER A 438 24.01 -5.33 -8.63
CA SER A 438 24.74 -4.11 -9.01
C SER A 438 23.95 -3.29 -10.03
N PRO A 439 24.31 -2.01 -10.24
CA PRO A 439 23.74 -1.21 -11.33
C PRO A 439 23.89 -1.89 -12.69
N ARG A 440 22.94 -1.60 -13.60
CA ARG A 440 22.90 -2.14 -14.96
C ARG A 440 24.20 -1.83 -15.74
N LYS A 441 24.63 -2.83 -16.51
CA LYS A 441 25.75 -2.76 -17.45
C LYS A 441 25.25 -3.06 -18.87
N THR A 442 25.95 -2.65 -19.89
CA THR A 442 25.56 -2.96 -21.27
C THR A 442 25.97 -4.39 -21.64
N SER A 443 25.19 -5.05 -22.49
CA SER A 443 25.54 -6.36 -23.07
C SER A 443 26.90 -6.33 -23.76
N ARG A 444 27.26 -5.21 -24.39
CA ARG A 444 28.60 -5.01 -25.02
C ARG A 444 29.71 -5.08 -23.98
N PHE A 445 29.56 -4.40 -22.84
CA PHE A 445 30.55 -4.44 -21.75
C PHE A 445 30.74 -5.88 -21.23
N LEU A 446 29.63 -6.64 -21.05
CA LEU A 446 29.70 -8.03 -20.60
C LEU A 446 30.34 -8.96 -21.66
N LYS A 447 30.09 -8.73 -22.97
CA LYS A 447 30.76 -9.46 -24.05
C LYS A 447 32.27 -9.29 -24.01
N GLU A 448 32.73 -8.06 -23.77
CA GLU A 448 34.16 -7.73 -23.64
C GLU A 448 34.72 -8.35 -22.33
N LEU A 449 34.04 -8.19 -21.20
CA LEU A 449 34.47 -8.72 -19.90
C LEU A 449 34.66 -10.25 -19.91
N TYR A 450 33.71 -10.97 -20.49
CA TYR A 450 33.74 -12.44 -20.55
C TYR A 450 34.44 -12.99 -21.83
N GLN A 451 35.02 -12.13 -22.68
CA GLN A 451 35.71 -12.49 -23.90
C GLN A 451 34.86 -13.39 -24.80
N ILE A 452 33.58 -13.07 -24.97
CA ILE A 452 32.60 -13.92 -25.67
C ILE A 452 32.88 -13.95 -27.17
N GLY A 453 33.27 -12.79 -27.78
CA GLY A 453 33.40 -12.64 -29.21
C GLY A 453 32.05 -12.77 -29.93
N ASP A 454 32.02 -13.51 -31.03
CA ASP A 454 30.80 -13.76 -31.82
C ASP A 454 30.01 -15.01 -31.39
N ARG A 455 30.44 -15.69 -30.34
CA ARG A 455 29.79 -16.89 -29.84
C ARG A 455 28.41 -16.59 -29.23
N LYS A 456 27.52 -17.52 -29.38
CA LYS A 456 26.20 -17.52 -28.69
C LYS A 456 26.37 -17.74 -27.19
N VAL A 457 25.45 -17.23 -26.43
CA VAL A 457 25.44 -17.32 -24.95
C VAL A 457 24.29 -18.17 -24.46
N LEU A 458 24.61 -19.25 -23.75
CA LEU A 458 23.65 -19.97 -22.93
C LEU A 458 23.76 -19.48 -21.49
N PHE A 459 22.71 -18.82 -20.99
CA PHE A 459 22.65 -18.37 -19.59
C PHE A 459 21.99 -19.40 -18.70
N VAL A 460 22.64 -19.73 -17.56
CA VAL A 460 22.20 -20.76 -16.61
C VAL A 460 22.15 -20.19 -15.19
N PRO A 461 21.00 -19.68 -14.74
CA PRO A 461 20.81 -19.25 -13.34
C PRO A 461 20.53 -20.45 -12.44
N PHE A 462 21.42 -20.70 -11.46
CA PHE A 462 21.20 -21.72 -10.43
C PHE A 462 20.24 -21.20 -9.34
N GLN A 463 19.42 -22.10 -8.81
CA GLN A 463 18.45 -21.84 -7.76
C GLN A 463 18.94 -22.37 -6.40
N ARG A 464 18.26 -21.94 -5.33
CA ARG A 464 18.51 -22.47 -3.98
C ARG A 464 17.96 -23.88 -3.86
N PRO A 465 18.74 -24.83 -3.30
CA PRO A 465 18.27 -26.20 -3.10
C PRO A 465 17.08 -26.31 -2.16
N THR A 466 16.92 -25.34 -1.26
CA THR A 466 15.87 -25.31 -0.21
C THR A 466 14.63 -24.52 -0.59
N ASP A 467 14.58 -23.94 -1.80
CA ASP A 467 13.38 -23.24 -2.25
C ASP A 467 12.23 -24.22 -2.48
N THR A 468 11.02 -23.80 -2.15
CA THR A 468 9.79 -24.59 -2.32
C THR A 468 9.66 -25.17 -3.72
N VAL A 469 9.85 -24.34 -4.75
CA VAL A 469 9.70 -24.78 -6.15
C VAL A 469 10.79 -25.77 -6.59
N THR A 470 12.01 -25.64 -6.06
CA THR A 470 13.11 -26.56 -6.33
C THR A 470 12.93 -27.92 -5.63
N THR A 471 12.29 -27.91 -4.46
CA THR A 471 12.06 -29.12 -3.68
C THR A 471 10.87 -29.93 -4.19
N TYR A 472 9.73 -29.27 -4.40
CA TYR A 472 8.47 -29.97 -4.67
C TYR A 472 8.11 -30.04 -6.17
N PHE A 473 8.69 -29.17 -7.00
CA PHE A 473 8.45 -29.14 -8.44
C PHE A 473 9.73 -29.39 -9.25
N ALA A 474 10.64 -30.19 -8.69
CA ALA A 474 11.95 -30.50 -9.29
C ALA A 474 11.85 -31.20 -10.67
N GLY A 475 10.74 -31.89 -10.96
CA GLY A 475 10.49 -32.49 -12.26
C GLY A 475 11.63 -33.41 -12.74
N PRO A 476 11.97 -33.39 -14.05
CA PRO A 476 12.99 -34.28 -14.61
C PRO A 476 14.41 -34.09 -14.02
N ALA A 477 14.78 -32.87 -13.65
CA ALA A 477 16.08 -32.58 -13.04
C ALA A 477 16.24 -33.21 -11.63
N GLY A 478 15.14 -33.51 -10.94
CA GLY A 478 15.08 -34.15 -9.63
C GLY A 478 15.61 -33.32 -8.46
N SER A 479 16.62 -32.48 -8.66
CA SER A 479 17.24 -31.61 -7.66
C SER A 479 18.20 -30.62 -8.32
N VAL A 480 18.70 -29.65 -7.53
CA VAL A 480 19.75 -28.73 -8.01
C VAL A 480 21.02 -29.48 -8.40
N ASN A 481 21.38 -30.53 -7.67
CA ASN A 481 22.52 -31.38 -8.03
C ASN A 481 22.28 -32.17 -9.32
N GLY A 482 21.03 -32.66 -9.54
CA GLY A 482 20.68 -33.32 -10.81
C GLY A 482 20.73 -32.31 -11.97
N PHE A 483 20.25 -31.09 -11.78
CA PHE A 483 20.36 -30.02 -12.76
C PHE A 483 21.83 -29.65 -13.04
N GLN A 484 22.69 -29.66 -12.02
CA GLN A 484 24.11 -29.46 -12.20
C GLN A 484 24.72 -30.52 -13.13
N CYS A 485 24.37 -31.80 -12.95
CA CYS A 485 24.82 -32.88 -13.84
C CYS A 485 24.35 -32.64 -15.30
N TRP A 486 23.14 -32.08 -15.49
CA TRP A 486 22.71 -31.71 -16.85
C TRP A 486 23.61 -30.63 -17.43
N VAL A 487 23.94 -29.61 -16.66
CA VAL A 487 24.81 -28.51 -17.12
C VAL A 487 26.21 -29.00 -17.40
N GLU A 488 26.75 -29.96 -16.61
CA GLU A 488 28.04 -30.63 -16.85
C GLU A 488 28.00 -31.37 -18.19
N TYR A 489 26.98 -32.22 -18.41
CA TYR A 489 26.81 -32.93 -19.67
C TYR A 489 26.73 -31.98 -20.87
N ILE A 490 25.96 -30.88 -20.75
CA ILE A 490 25.83 -29.88 -21.81
C ILE A 490 27.18 -29.17 -22.05
N ALA A 491 27.94 -28.83 -21.03
CA ALA A 491 29.25 -28.19 -21.12
C ALA A 491 30.32 -29.05 -21.82
N GLU A 492 30.17 -30.37 -21.69
CA GLU A 492 31.05 -31.35 -22.36
C GLU A 492 30.70 -31.55 -23.84
N ASN A 493 29.42 -31.42 -24.22
CA ASN A 493 28.90 -31.75 -25.54
C ASN A 493 28.53 -30.55 -26.43
N LEU A 494 28.47 -29.33 -25.88
CA LEU A 494 28.16 -28.11 -26.62
C LEU A 494 29.42 -27.55 -27.29
N PRO A 495 29.41 -27.23 -28.62
CA PRO A 495 30.60 -26.73 -29.33
C PRO A 495 31.08 -25.39 -28.73
N ARG A 496 32.32 -25.40 -28.18
CA ARG A 496 32.90 -24.23 -27.49
C ARG A 496 33.27 -23.09 -28.43
N GLU A 497 33.41 -23.38 -29.68
CA GLU A 497 33.67 -22.40 -30.76
C GLU A 497 32.44 -21.60 -31.09
N GLU A 498 31.25 -22.17 -30.89
CA GLU A 498 29.96 -21.52 -31.18
C GLU A 498 29.28 -20.98 -29.93
N TRP A 499 29.49 -21.59 -28.79
CA TRP A 499 28.75 -21.31 -27.55
C TRP A 499 29.66 -20.99 -26.36
N VAL A 500 29.15 -20.06 -25.51
CA VAL A 500 29.68 -19.82 -24.17
C VAL A 500 28.55 -20.07 -23.18
N ILE A 501 28.81 -20.86 -22.17
CA ILE A 501 27.88 -21.08 -21.05
C ILE A 501 28.26 -20.14 -19.92
N ILE A 502 27.30 -19.27 -19.49
CA ILE A 502 27.47 -18.36 -18.36
C ILE A 502 26.52 -18.79 -17.26
N CYS A 503 27.08 -19.24 -16.16
CA CYS A 503 26.34 -19.61 -14.95
C CYS A 503 26.30 -18.45 -13.96
N LYS A 504 25.22 -18.33 -13.22
CA LYS A 504 25.12 -17.43 -12.05
C LYS A 504 24.55 -18.18 -10.87
N ASN A 505 25.26 -18.15 -9.74
CA ASN A 505 24.75 -18.69 -8.50
C ASN A 505 23.68 -17.78 -7.89
N HIS A 506 22.79 -18.35 -7.10
CA HIS A 506 21.84 -17.55 -6.33
C HIS A 506 22.61 -16.71 -5.30
N PRO A 507 22.36 -15.38 -5.16
CA PRO A 507 23.13 -14.48 -4.30
C PRO A 507 23.20 -14.90 -2.81
N LEU A 508 22.24 -15.69 -2.35
CA LEU A 508 22.18 -16.19 -0.97
C LEU A 508 22.88 -17.54 -0.77
N GLU A 509 23.43 -18.18 -1.84
CA GLU A 509 24.10 -19.47 -1.79
C GLU A 509 25.58 -19.33 -2.05
N LYS A 510 26.41 -19.64 -1.05
CA LYS A 510 27.86 -19.44 -1.10
C LYS A 510 28.68 -20.71 -1.47
N ASN A 511 28.10 -21.88 -1.30
CA ASN A 511 28.83 -23.16 -1.33
C ASN A 511 28.28 -24.14 -2.38
N LEU A 512 27.74 -23.68 -3.48
CA LEU A 512 27.33 -24.56 -4.58
C LEU A 512 28.58 -25.10 -5.30
N PRO A 513 28.60 -26.39 -5.65
CA PRO A 513 29.66 -26.97 -6.49
C PRO A 513 29.71 -26.21 -7.83
N ARG A 514 30.92 -26.08 -8.39
CA ARG A 514 31.11 -25.42 -9.69
C ARG A 514 31.20 -26.43 -10.81
N VAL A 515 30.50 -26.18 -11.89
CA VAL A 515 30.60 -26.93 -13.14
C VAL A 515 31.90 -26.54 -13.84
N ASN A 516 32.62 -27.51 -14.39
CA ASN A 516 33.83 -27.28 -15.18
C ASN A 516 33.48 -26.85 -16.62
N GLY A 517 34.34 -26.02 -17.22
CA GLY A 517 34.18 -25.61 -18.62
C GLY A 517 33.13 -24.52 -18.88
N VAL A 518 32.61 -23.89 -17.84
CA VAL A 518 31.67 -22.78 -17.91
C VAL A 518 32.22 -21.51 -17.27
N LEU A 519 31.69 -20.34 -17.62
CA LEU A 519 31.99 -19.10 -16.94
C LEU A 519 31.00 -18.84 -15.82
N TYR A 520 31.45 -18.21 -14.74
CA TYR A 520 30.55 -17.78 -13.64
C TYR A 520 30.51 -16.27 -13.59
N ALA A 521 29.29 -15.71 -13.68
CA ALA A 521 29.07 -14.31 -13.41
C ALA A 521 29.26 -14.02 -11.90
N GLU A 522 29.72 -12.81 -11.59
CA GLU A 522 29.79 -12.34 -10.21
C GLU A 522 28.40 -12.35 -9.58
N ASP A 523 28.33 -12.65 -8.25
CA ASP A 523 27.08 -12.85 -7.54
C ASP A 523 26.16 -11.62 -7.59
N ASP A 524 26.72 -10.41 -7.70
CA ASP A 524 25.99 -9.16 -7.78
C ASP A 524 25.74 -8.66 -9.23
N THR A 525 26.21 -9.38 -10.28
CA THR A 525 25.92 -9.05 -11.68
C THR A 525 24.41 -8.94 -11.89
N HIS A 526 23.94 -7.85 -12.52
CA HIS A 526 22.53 -7.61 -12.71
C HIS A 526 21.89 -8.70 -13.60
N ILE A 527 20.81 -9.31 -13.10
CA ILE A 527 20.19 -10.46 -13.78
C ILE A 527 19.65 -10.11 -15.17
N HIS A 528 19.08 -8.89 -15.32
CA HIS A 528 18.57 -8.44 -16.62
C HIS A 528 19.69 -8.26 -17.66
N ASP A 529 20.90 -7.93 -17.25
CA ASP A 529 22.04 -7.80 -18.17
C ASP A 529 22.49 -9.16 -18.70
N LEU A 530 22.45 -10.19 -17.85
CA LEU A 530 22.75 -11.57 -18.27
C LEU A 530 21.66 -12.16 -19.16
N ILE A 531 20.40 -11.82 -18.89
CA ILE A 531 19.27 -12.22 -19.75
C ILE A 531 19.37 -11.50 -21.11
N ASP A 532 19.65 -10.19 -21.10
CA ASP A 532 19.80 -9.42 -22.36
C ASP A 532 20.95 -9.95 -23.22
N LEU A 533 22.06 -10.33 -22.58
CA LEU A 533 23.23 -10.92 -23.22
C LEU A 533 22.95 -12.30 -23.82
N ALA A 534 22.07 -13.11 -23.20
CA ALA A 534 21.83 -14.50 -23.56
C ALA A 534 21.14 -14.65 -24.93
N ASP A 535 21.52 -15.69 -25.68
CA ASP A 535 20.76 -16.18 -26.84
C ASP A 535 19.70 -17.19 -26.41
N LYS A 536 19.99 -18.01 -25.38
CA LYS A 536 19.06 -18.94 -24.75
C LYS A 536 19.27 -19.01 -23.24
N VAL A 537 18.24 -19.40 -22.51
CA VAL A 537 18.27 -19.55 -21.05
C VAL A 537 17.89 -20.99 -20.70
N LEU A 538 18.73 -21.66 -19.93
CA LEU A 538 18.44 -22.98 -19.38
C LEU A 538 18.35 -22.87 -17.84
N LEU A 539 17.27 -23.32 -17.27
CA LEU A 539 17.02 -23.23 -15.83
C LEU A 539 16.13 -24.38 -15.33
N MET A 540 15.99 -24.53 -14.04
CA MET A 540 15.01 -25.47 -13.47
C MET A 540 13.58 -24.93 -13.66
N ASN A 541 13.10 -24.14 -12.72
CA ASN A 541 11.75 -23.53 -12.73
C ASN A 541 11.75 -22.13 -12.10
N SER A 542 12.88 -21.43 -12.18
CA SER A 542 13.07 -20.10 -11.62
C SER A 542 12.14 -19.04 -12.22
N GLY A 543 11.74 -18.07 -11.41
CA GLY A 543 11.07 -16.84 -11.90
C GLY A 543 11.91 -16.04 -12.93
N VAL A 544 13.22 -16.29 -12.99
CA VAL A 544 14.11 -15.75 -14.04
C VAL A 544 13.62 -16.15 -15.44
N GLY A 545 13.02 -17.34 -15.59
CA GLY A 545 12.45 -17.76 -16.88
C GLY A 545 11.31 -16.88 -17.34
N LEU A 546 10.40 -16.51 -16.43
CA LEU A 546 9.33 -15.56 -16.74
C LEU A 546 9.93 -14.21 -17.17
N ILE A 547 10.93 -13.69 -16.44
CA ILE A 547 11.61 -12.44 -16.82
C ILE A 547 12.29 -12.59 -18.19
N SER A 548 12.89 -13.75 -18.50
CA SER A 548 13.52 -14.00 -19.79
C SER A 548 12.54 -13.95 -20.96
N LEU A 549 11.30 -14.39 -20.75
CA LEU A 549 10.22 -14.23 -21.74
C LEU A 549 9.89 -12.75 -22.00
N ALA A 550 10.03 -11.86 -21.00
CA ALA A 550 9.89 -10.43 -21.21
C ALA A 550 10.96 -9.86 -22.17
N PHE A 551 12.13 -10.48 -22.22
CA PHE A 551 13.20 -10.16 -23.17
C PHE A 551 13.07 -10.95 -24.48
N MET A 552 12.00 -11.70 -24.67
CA MET A 552 11.77 -12.57 -25.82
C MET A 552 12.90 -13.62 -26.01
N LYS A 553 13.52 -14.05 -24.90
CA LYS A 553 14.58 -15.09 -24.96
C LYS A 553 13.98 -16.47 -24.88
N PRO A 554 14.42 -17.43 -25.71
CA PRO A 554 14.07 -18.83 -25.60
C PRO A 554 14.48 -19.39 -24.21
N VAL A 555 13.51 -19.99 -23.52
CA VAL A 555 13.69 -20.57 -22.18
C VAL A 555 13.48 -22.06 -22.23
N ILE A 556 14.44 -22.82 -21.72
CA ILE A 556 14.39 -24.27 -21.58
C ILE A 556 14.30 -24.60 -20.09
N CYS A 557 13.25 -25.32 -19.70
CA CYS A 557 12.98 -25.68 -18.32
C CYS A 557 13.34 -27.14 -18.06
N ALA A 558 14.28 -27.38 -17.15
CA ALA A 558 14.70 -28.73 -16.69
C ALA A 558 13.78 -29.28 -15.58
N SER A 559 12.85 -28.51 -15.11
CA SER A 559 11.91 -28.82 -14.03
C SER A 559 10.51 -28.30 -14.34
N ASN A 560 9.54 -28.65 -13.49
CA ASN A 560 8.16 -28.24 -13.64
C ASN A 560 8.01 -26.73 -13.35
N ALA A 561 7.89 -25.92 -14.39
CA ALA A 561 7.69 -24.49 -14.30
C ALA A 561 6.26 -24.10 -14.73
N PHE A 562 5.59 -23.23 -13.98
CA PHE A 562 4.20 -22.83 -14.25
C PHE A 562 4.01 -22.05 -15.55
N TYR A 563 5.08 -21.58 -16.16
CA TYR A 563 5.12 -20.88 -17.46
C TYR A 563 5.65 -21.76 -18.59
N ALA A 564 5.94 -23.05 -18.35
CA ALA A 564 6.44 -23.98 -19.36
C ALA A 564 5.30 -24.48 -20.26
N HIS A 565 4.90 -23.66 -21.23
CA HIS A 565 3.86 -23.92 -22.20
C HIS A 565 4.35 -23.68 -23.63
N GLU A 566 3.74 -24.34 -24.60
CA GLU A 566 4.05 -24.20 -26.01
C GLU A 566 4.01 -22.72 -26.48
N GLY A 567 5.09 -22.23 -27.09
CA GLY A 567 5.27 -20.86 -27.53
C GLY A 567 5.71 -19.89 -26.43
N LEU A 568 5.83 -20.33 -25.17
CA LEU A 568 6.45 -19.59 -24.06
C LEU A 568 7.81 -20.20 -23.73
N ALA A 569 7.86 -21.15 -22.79
CA ALA A 569 9.06 -21.86 -22.41
C ALA A 569 8.87 -23.37 -22.67
N ILE A 570 9.97 -24.07 -22.98
CA ILE A 570 9.93 -25.46 -23.42
C ILE A 570 10.44 -26.36 -22.28
N PRO A 571 9.68 -27.37 -21.86
CA PRO A 571 10.16 -28.36 -20.92
C PRO A 571 11.15 -29.31 -21.59
N ALA A 572 12.30 -29.56 -20.96
CA ALA A 572 13.23 -30.61 -21.32
C ALA A 572 13.01 -31.83 -20.43
N PHE A 573 13.15 -33.02 -21.01
CA PHE A 573 12.91 -34.30 -20.30
C PHE A 573 14.17 -34.89 -19.69
N ASP A 574 15.33 -34.57 -20.28
CA ASP A 574 16.66 -34.94 -19.79
C ASP A 574 17.74 -34.01 -20.38
N ALA A 575 18.98 -34.20 -20.04
CA ALA A 575 20.12 -33.41 -20.50
C ALA A 575 20.35 -33.50 -22.02
N ILE A 576 20.06 -34.65 -22.65
CA ILE A 576 20.20 -34.85 -24.09
C ILE A 576 19.19 -34.01 -24.85
N HIS A 577 17.93 -34.10 -24.46
CA HIS A 577 16.87 -33.28 -25.03
C HIS A 577 17.11 -31.78 -24.81
N ALA A 578 17.61 -31.38 -23.63
CA ALA A 578 18.01 -30.00 -23.38
C ALA A 578 19.10 -29.52 -24.35
N LEU A 579 20.12 -30.36 -24.63
CA LEU A 579 21.17 -30.06 -25.60
C LEU A 579 20.62 -29.94 -27.03
N GLU A 580 19.69 -30.81 -27.43
CA GLU A 580 19.00 -30.74 -28.72
C GLU A 580 18.25 -29.41 -28.87
N LEU A 581 17.50 -29.00 -27.83
CA LEU A 581 16.78 -27.71 -27.81
C LEU A 581 17.72 -26.50 -27.83
N ILE A 582 18.93 -26.62 -27.26
CA ILE A 582 19.95 -25.56 -27.34
C ILE A 582 20.46 -25.39 -28.76
N ASN A 583 20.69 -26.50 -29.50
CA ASN A 583 21.23 -26.50 -30.85
C ASN A 583 20.18 -26.16 -31.93
N ASN A 584 18.88 -26.39 -31.67
CA ASN A 584 17.82 -26.14 -32.62
C ASN A 584 17.22 -24.74 -32.45
N ASP A 585 16.60 -24.19 -33.48
CA ASP A 585 15.88 -22.92 -33.39
C ASP A 585 14.59 -23.09 -32.57
N VAL A 586 14.56 -22.42 -31.43
CA VAL A 586 13.41 -22.34 -30.55
C VAL A 586 12.81 -20.94 -30.63
N LEU A 587 11.56 -20.85 -31.02
CA LEU A 587 10.86 -19.57 -31.17
C LEU A 587 9.96 -19.30 -29.97
N VAL A 588 10.02 -18.07 -29.48
CA VAL A 588 9.09 -17.52 -28.49
C VAL A 588 7.98 -16.81 -29.24
N ASP A 589 6.74 -17.18 -28.98
CA ASP A 589 5.57 -16.56 -29.58
C ASP A 589 5.22 -15.26 -28.83
N LYS A 590 5.50 -14.12 -29.46
CA LYS A 590 5.22 -12.79 -28.86
C LYS A 590 3.76 -12.65 -28.44
N ARG A 591 2.81 -13.13 -29.23
CA ARG A 591 1.40 -13.04 -28.92
C ARG A 591 1.05 -13.82 -27.64
N LYS A 592 1.55 -15.05 -27.52
CA LYS A 592 1.38 -15.87 -26.30
C LYS A 592 2.05 -15.23 -25.10
N VAL A 593 3.23 -14.63 -25.24
CA VAL A 593 3.89 -13.86 -24.17
C VAL A 593 3.00 -12.70 -23.72
N LEU A 594 2.44 -11.90 -24.62
CA LEU A 594 1.54 -10.80 -24.25
C LEU A 594 0.29 -11.32 -23.54
N GLN A 595 -0.35 -12.38 -24.03
CA GLN A 595 -1.51 -13.01 -23.42
C GLN A 595 -1.21 -13.52 -22.00
N PHE A 596 -0.11 -14.24 -21.84
CA PHE A 596 0.30 -14.78 -20.53
C PHE A 596 0.61 -13.65 -19.55
N TYR A 597 1.36 -12.63 -19.96
CA TYR A 597 1.67 -11.49 -19.09
C TYR A 597 0.41 -10.68 -18.73
N TRP A 598 -0.50 -10.45 -19.68
CA TRP A 598 -1.75 -9.78 -19.38
C TRP A 598 -2.56 -10.54 -18.30
N HIS A 599 -2.63 -11.86 -18.44
CA HIS A 599 -3.28 -12.73 -17.45
C HIS A 599 -2.59 -12.64 -16.08
N MET A 600 -1.25 -12.70 -16.04
CA MET A 600 -0.50 -12.55 -14.80
C MET A 600 -0.77 -11.20 -14.13
N LEU A 601 -0.73 -10.12 -14.89
CA LEU A 601 -0.88 -8.75 -14.37
C LEU A 601 -2.29 -8.41 -13.93
N ASN A 602 -3.32 -9.00 -14.57
CA ASN A 602 -4.71 -8.58 -14.40
C ASN A 602 -5.64 -9.65 -13.79
N ARG A 603 -5.16 -10.89 -13.62
CA ARG A 603 -5.95 -11.98 -13.04
C ARG A 603 -5.30 -12.70 -11.87
N VAL A 604 -3.97 -12.87 -11.91
CA VAL A 604 -3.26 -13.73 -10.96
C VAL A 604 -2.48 -12.91 -9.93
N TYR A 605 -1.66 -11.95 -10.38
CA TYR A 605 -0.78 -11.23 -9.48
C TYR A 605 -1.37 -9.93 -8.94
N SER A 606 -1.31 -9.80 -7.63
CA SER A 606 -1.48 -8.55 -6.91
C SER A 606 -0.12 -7.85 -6.76
N PHE A 607 -0.11 -6.54 -6.62
CA PHE A 607 1.12 -5.75 -6.54
C PHE A 607 1.12 -4.91 -5.27
N GLY A 608 2.28 -4.84 -4.62
CA GLY A 608 2.43 -4.07 -3.39
C GLY A 608 3.87 -3.99 -2.91
N GLN A 609 4.23 -2.85 -2.35
CA GLN A 609 5.55 -2.62 -1.79
C GLN A 609 5.70 -3.26 -0.42
N SER A 610 6.78 -4.01 -0.23
CA SER A 610 7.08 -4.66 1.04
C SER A 610 8.01 -3.82 1.89
N THR A 611 7.67 -3.68 3.17
CA THR A 611 8.58 -3.17 4.18
C THR A 611 9.28 -4.32 4.88
N TYR A 612 10.57 -4.15 5.23
CA TYR A 612 11.39 -5.22 5.79
C TYR A 612 12.01 -4.80 7.11
N ASN A 613 12.02 -5.71 8.08
CA ASN A 613 12.87 -5.63 9.25
C ASN A 613 14.14 -6.45 9.02
N LYS A 614 15.32 -5.85 9.25
CA LYS A 614 16.57 -6.58 9.24
C LYS A 614 16.73 -7.31 10.58
N THR A 615 16.92 -8.62 10.53
CA THR A 615 17.24 -9.47 11.69
C THR A 615 18.48 -10.29 11.36
N LYS A 616 19.26 -10.65 12.39
CA LYS A 616 20.35 -11.60 12.20
C LYS A 616 19.83 -13.02 12.43
N SER A 617 20.18 -13.92 11.54
CA SER A 617 19.96 -15.35 11.71
C SER A 617 20.89 -15.90 12.80
N CYS A 618 20.64 -17.13 13.29
CA CYS A 618 21.47 -17.79 14.31
C CYS A 618 22.92 -17.99 13.85
N ASP A 619 23.18 -18.00 12.54
CA ASP A 619 24.50 -18.08 11.91
C ASP A 619 25.16 -16.70 11.66
N GLY A 620 24.53 -15.61 12.13
CA GLY A 620 25.03 -14.24 11.98
C GLY A 620 24.74 -13.58 10.63
N THR A 621 24.07 -14.26 9.69
CA THR A 621 23.67 -13.69 8.40
C THR A 621 22.51 -12.70 8.55
N ASP A 622 22.54 -11.62 7.77
CA ASP A 622 21.43 -10.65 7.73
C ASP A 622 20.22 -11.27 7.02
N ARG A 623 19.10 -11.35 7.74
CA ARG A 623 17.83 -11.84 7.21
C ARG A 623 16.83 -10.68 7.11
N LYS A 624 16.28 -10.48 5.92
CA LYS A 624 15.17 -9.58 5.70
C LYS A 624 13.85 -10.31 5.97
N ILE A 625 13.07 -9.83 6.92
CA ILE A 625 11.73 -10.38 7.20
C ILE A 625 10.71 -9.32 6.79
N ILE A 626 9.74 -9.71 5.96
CA ILE A 626 8.63 -8.83 5.58
C ILE A 626 7.89 -8.42 6.84
N ASN A 627 7.74 -7.12 7.03
CA ASN A 627 6.97 -6.56 8.12
C ASN A 627 5.53 -6.27 7.69
N GLU A 628 5.35 -5.68 6.49
CA GLU A 628 4.05 -5.30 5.95
C GLU A 628 4.14 -5.23 4.42
N ILE A 629 3.01 -5.47 3.74
CA ILE A 629 2.88 -5.27 2.30
C ILE A 629 1.81 -4.19 2.11
N LEU A 630 2.21 -3.07 1.51
CA LEU A 630 1.31 -2.00 1.09
C LEU A 630 0.88 -2.26 -0.34
N PHE A 631 -0.25 -2.93 -0.51
CA PHE A 631 -0.78 -3.24 -1.82
C PHE A 631 -1.26 -1.95 -2.51
N ASN A 632 -0.97 -1.82 -3.80
CA ASN A 632 -1.52 -0.80 -4.69
C ASN A 632 -2.55 -1.38 -5.65
N LYS A 633 -2.48 -2.68 -5.93
CA LYS A 633 -3.41 -3.43 -6.78
C LYS A 633 -3.59 -4.84 -6.23
N ILE A 634 -4.83 -5.27 -6.05
CA ILE A 634 -5.15 -6.65 -5.66
C ILE A 634 -6.01 -7.27 -6.75
N ASN A 635 -5.56 -8.42 -7.27
CA ASN A 635 -6.36 -9.27 -8.14
C ASN A 635 -6.90 -10.44 -7.31
N TYR A 636 -8.20 -10.55 -7.22
CA TYR A 636 -8.86 -11.59 -6.47
C TYR A 636 -10.24 -11.90 -7.06
N ASN A 637 -10.55 -13.18 -7.27
CA ASN A 637 -11.85 -13.66 -7.78
C ASN A 637 -12.31 -12.94 -9.07
N ASN A 638 -11.39 -12.84 -10.05
CA ASN A 638 -11.60 -12.14 -11.34
C ASN A 638 -11.93 -10.63 -11.23
N GLN A 639 -11.71 -10.05 -10.07
CA GLN A 639 -11.84 -8.62 -9.85
C GLN A 639 -10.48 -7.99 -9.58
N THR A 640 -10.29 -6.79 -10.11
CA THR A 640 -9.12 -5.95 -9.81
C THR A 640 -9.56 -4.84 -8.87
N ILE A 641 -8.88 -4.74 -7.74
CA ILE A 641 -9.11 -3.70 -6.73
C ILE A 641 -7.87 -2.80 -6.73
N ILE A 642 -8.08 -1.54 -7.08
CA ILE A 642 -7.03 -0.52 -7.02
C ILE A 642 -7.05 0.09 -5.63
N LEU A 643 -5.89 0.15 -5.00
CA LEU A 643 -5.73 0.66 -3.64
C LEU A 643 -4.91 1.97 -3.61
N GLY A 644 -4.35 2.37 -4.75
CA GLY A 644 -3.46 3.52 -4.84
C GLY A 644 -2.12 3.27 -4.16
N THR A 645 -1.28 4.28 -4.18
CA THR A 645 0.02 4.25 -3.50
C THR A 645 -0.01 5.09 -2.24
N SER A 646 0.73 4.69 -1.21
CA SER A 646 0.97 5.57 -0.06
C SER A 646 1.65 6.84 -0.57
N PRO A 647 1.14 8.04 -0.24
CA PRO A 647 1.73 9.26 -0.75
C PRO A 647 3.14 9.45 -0.21
N GLN A 648 3.99 9.99 -1.05
CA GLN A 648 5.29 10.49 -0.62
C GLN A 648 5.08 11.69 0.30
N GLY A 649 5.97 11.85 1.28
CA GLY A 649 5.88 12.96 2.24
C GLY A 649 5.75 14.31 1.55
N ILE A 650 4.94 15.20 2.14
CA ILE A 650 4.72 16.55 1.65
C ILE A 650 6.03 17.33 1.76
N SER A 651 6.37 18.08 0.71
CA SER A 651 7.53 18.98 0.75
C SER A 651 7.37 20.01 1.87
N LEU A 652 8.46 20.32 2.57
CA LEU A 652 8.48 21.38 3.59
C LEU A 652 8.21 22.77 2.99
N ASP A 653 8.31 22.91 1.68
CA ASP A 653 7.94 24.13 0.95
C ASP A 653 6.46 24.14 0.52
N ALA A 654 5.66 23.18 0.96
CA ALA A 654 4.23 23.14 0.65
C ALA A 654 3.49 24.35 1.26
N PRO A 655 2.52 24.96 0.54
CA PRO A 655 1.69 26.04 1.06
C PRO A 655 1.01 25.72 2.39
N LEU A 656 0.71 24.45 2.64
CA LEU A 656 0.15 23.97 3.90
C LEU A 656 0.97 24.44 5.11
N PHE A 657 2.29 24.42 5.03
CA PHE A 657 3.17 24.83 6.13
C PHE A 657 3.35 26.36 6.21
N TYR A 658 3.24 27.07 5.09
CA TYR A 658 3.30 28.53 5.08
C TYR A 658 2.07 29.19 5.71
N SER A 659 0.88 28.60 5.51
CA SER A 659 -0.39 29.12 6.00
C SER A 659 -0.45 29.26 7.52
N PHE A 660 0.51 28.66 8.26
CA PHE A 660 0.49 28.57 9.73
C PHE A 660 1.67 29.25 10.43
N GLY A 661 2.48 30.06 9.71
CA GLY A 661 3.57 30.84 10.32
C GLY A 661 4.70 30.00 10.95
N GLY A 662 4.65 28.69 10.84
CA GLY A 662 5.53 27.75 11.55
C GLY A 662 6.70 27.20 10.74
N ARG A 663 6.96 27.67 9.51
CA ARG A 663 7.98 27.07 8.63
C ARG A 663 9.36 26.95 9.29
N GLU A 664 9.86 28.00 9.90
CA GLU A 664 11.18 27.98 10.54
C GLU A 664 11.23 26.99 11.68
N LYS A 665 10.20 26.93 12.50
CA LYS A 665 10.07 26.02 13.64
C LYS A 665 9.91 24.55 13.19
N ILE A 666 9.15 24.31 12.12
CA ILE A 666 9.02 22.98 11.51
C ILE A 666 10.36 22.54 10.92
N MET A 667 11.10 23.44 10.27
CA MET A 667 12.44 23.17 9.75
C MET A 667 13.46 22.86 10.85
N GLU A 668 13.42 23.55 11.99
CA GLU A 668 14.26 23.26 13.16
C GLU A 668 13.94 21.87 13.76
N ILE A 669 12.67 21.54 13.89
CA ILE A 669 12.19 20.23 14.37
C ILE A 669 12.65 19.12 13.42
N PHE A 670 12.56 19.33 12.12
CA PHE A 670 12.99 18.37 11.10
C PHE A 670 14.50 18.13 11.15
N LYS A 671 15.30 19.18 11.30
CA LYS A 671 16.76 19.07 11.48
C LYS A 671 17.12 18.30 12.75
N SER A 672 16.42 18.55 13.85
CA SER A 672 16.67 17.89 15.14
C SER A 672 16.22 16.42 15.17
N SER A 673 15.15 16.05 14.45
CA SER A 673 14.69 14.66 14.33
C SER A 673 15.60 13.82 13.42
N ASN A 674 16.10 14.38 12.31
CA ASN A 674 17.07 13.72 11.45
C ASN A 674 18.45 13.53 12.11
N ALA A 675 18.85 14.41 13.01
CA ALA A 675 20.09 14.26 13.80
C ALA A 675 19.98 13.11 14.84
N LYS A 676 18.78 12.81 15.33
CA LYS A 676 18.52 11.69 16.26
C LYS A 676 18.27 10.34 15.57
N SER A 677 17.79 10.34 14.33
CA SER A 677 17.52 9.11 13.55
C SER A 677 18.79 8.48 12.96
N ASN A 678 19.92 9.18 12.94
CA ASN A 678 21.23 8.62 12.55
C ASN A 678 21.77 7.57 13.53
N GLY A 679 21.09 7.29 14.66
CA GLY A 679 21.38 6.19 15.59
C GLY A 679 20.62 4.88 15.31
N THR A 680 19.58 4.90 14.49
CA THR A 680 18.83 3.69 14.12
C THR A 680 18.38 3.84 12.66
N LYS A 681 19.21 3.35 11.73
CA LYS A 681 18.89 3.38 10.30
C LYS A 681 17.68 2.48 10.01
N VAL A 682 16.51 3.06 9.96
CA VAL A 682 15.41 2.52 9.14
C VAL A 682 15.72 2.95 7.70
N VAL A 683 16.27 2.05 6.91
CA VAL A 683 16.45 2.26 5.48
C VAL A 683 15.07 2.08 4.84
N VAL A 684 14.37 3.17 4.64
CA VAL A 684 13.35 3.26 3.61
C VAL A 684 14.12 3.39 2.32
N ASP A 685 14.12 2.34 1.52
CA ASP A 685 14.75 2.33 0.18
C ASP A 685 13.88 3.18 -0.75
N THR A 686 14.18 4.48 -0.81
CA THR A 686 13.60 5.42 -1.77
C THR A 686 14.52 5.51 -2.98
N SER A 687 14.54 4.46 -3.80
CA SER A 687 15.20 4.51 -5.09
C SER A 687 14.19 4.66 -6.22
N THR A 688 13.62 5.86 -6.37
CA THR A 688 13.18 6.34 -7.69
C THR A 688 13.19 7.87 -7.69
N VAL A 689 13.90 8.40 -8.66
CA VAL A 689 14.13 9.81 -9.02
C VAL A 689 15.35 10.43 -8.34
N LYS A 690 16.51 10.14 -8.90
CA LYS A 690 17.66 11.04 -8.84
C LYS A 690 17.58 12.03 -9.98
N ASP A 691 17.09 13.21 -9.70
CA ASP A 691 17.52 14.39 -10.44
C ASP A 691 18.88 14.82 -9.93
N SER A 692 19.80 14.90 -10.88
CA SER A 692 21.15 15.36 -10.75
C SER A 692 21.28 16.67 -9.96
N LYS A 693 21.84 16.62 -8.75
CA LYS A 693 22.50 17.77 -8.13
C LYS A 693 23.82 17.34 -7.52
N SER A 694 24.85 17.91 -8.14
CA SER A 694 26.26 17.94 -7.78
C SER A 694 26.56 18.22 -6.31
N HIS A 695 27.54 17.49 -5.79
CA HIS A 695 28.44 17.74 -4.67
C HIS A 695 28.48 19.15 -4.08
N ILE A 696 28.20 19.24 -2.77
CA ILE A 696 28.93 20.09 -1.84
C ILE A 696 29.19 19.25 -0.59
N GLN A 697 30.42 18.82 -0.46
CA GLN A 697 30.98 18.33 0.80
C GLN A 697 31.20 19.55 1.72
N ASN A 698 30.71 19.48 2.94
CA ASN A 698 31.22 20.27 4.03
C ASN A 698 31.82 19.34 5.09
N ASN A 699 33.11 19.20 5.03
CA ASN A 699 33.92 18.77 6.18
C ASN A 699 34.20 20.00 7.05
N SER A 700 33.81 19.95 8.29
CA SER A 700 34.30 20.85 9.30
C SER A 700 35.02 20.04 10.40
N ALA A 701 36.27 20.37 10.57
CA ALA A 701 37.13 20.51 11.72
C ALA A 701 38.43 19.71 11.65
N ASN A 702 39.50 20.37 11.32
CA ASN A 702 40.55 20.63 12.31
C ASN A 702 41.61 21.55 11.72
N SER A 703 41.98 22.50 12.54
CA SER A 703 43.01 23.51 12.36
C SER A 703 44.41 22.91 12.12
N SER A 704 45.09 23.37 11.08
CA SER A 704 46.50 23.73 11.12
C SER A 704 46.88 24.52 9.85
N GLU A 705 47.56 25.63 10.06
CA GLU A 705 48.06 26.56 9.06
C GLU A 705 48.94 25.89 8.02
N LEU A 706 48.82 26.30 6.75
CA LEU A 706 49.96 26.54 5.87
C LEU A 706 49.56 27.14 4.50
N LYS A 707 50.04 28.35 4.30
CA LYS A 707 50.53 29.02 3.08
C LYS A 707 49.80 28.98 1.76
N ILE A 708 49.40 30.15 1.37
CA ILE A 708 48.93 30.66 0.09
C ILE A 708 49.92 30.38 -1.07
N ASN A 709 49.43 29.79 -2.15
CA ASN A 709 50.00 29.98 -3.48
C ASN A 709 48.88 30.19 -4.50
N ASN A 710 48.93 31.34 -5.17
CA ASN A 710 48.03 31.79 -6.21
C ASN A 710 48.12 30.91 -7.48
N VAL A 711 46.99 30.35 -7.92
CA VAL A 711 46.84 29.87 -9.30
C VAL A 711 45.62 30.52 -9.92
N LYS A 712 45.85 31.13 -11.07
CA LYS A 712 44.88 31.91 -11.89
C LYS A 712 43.69 31.05 -12.34
N GLU A 713 42.48 31.53 -12.07
CA GLU A 713 41.21 30.98 -12.65
C GLU A 713 41.10 31.27 -14.15
N ASP A 714 41.00 30.23 -14.95
CA ASP A 714 40.66 30.28 -16.37
C ASP A 714 39.10 30.26 -16.52
N LYS A 715 38.52 31.42 -16.80
CA LYS A 715 37.09 31.60 -17.01
C LYS A 715 36.67 31.15 -18.41
N ARG A 716 36.29 29.90 -18.59
CA ARG A 716 35.60 29.44 -19.80
C ARG A 716 34.14 29.88 -19.77
N LYS A 717 33.69 30.61 -20.78
CA LYS A 717 32.29 31.02 -20.99
C LYS A 717 31.42 29.80 -21.27
N PRO A 718 30.24 29.67 -20.65
CA PRO A 718 29.33 28.51 -20.86
C PRO A 718 28.80 28.51 -22.33
N GLY A 719 28.73 27.32 -22.93
CA GLY A 719 28.21 27.09 -24.27
C GLY A 719 26.73 27.47 -24.45
N LYS A 720 26.27 27.54 -25.72
CA LYS A 720 24.88 27.96 -26.06
C LYS A 720 23.78 27.21 -25.28
N PHE A 721 23.99 25.94 -24.95
CA PHE A 721 23.04 25.11 -24.18
C PHE A 721 22.97 25.55 -22.73
N GLY A 722 24.09 25.78 -22.07
CA GLY A 722 24.10 26.24 -20.66
C GLY A 722 23.49 27.66 -20.50
N ARG A 723 23.52 28.53 -21.53
CA ARG A 723 22.84 29.82 -21.50
C ARG A 723 21.31 29.69 -21.60
N LYS A 724 20.79 28.73 -22.42
CA LYS A 724 19.35 28.46 -22.53
C LYS A 724 18.77 27.91 -21.25
N VAL A 725 19.45 26.96 -20.57
CA VAL A 725 19.03 26.40 -19.31
C VAL A 725 19.03 27.46 -18.19
N ARG A 726 20.05 28.33 -18.13
CA ARG A 726 20.06 29.44 -17.14
C ARG A 726 18.95 30.46 -17.38
N LYS A 727 18.55 30.71 -18.65
CA LYS A 727 17.44 31.61 -18.98
C LYS A 727 16.09 31.00 -18.61
N LEU A 728 15.89 29.71 -18.80
CA LEU A 728 14.70 28.97 -18.39
C LEU A 728 14.50 29.01 -16.86
N ILE A 729 15.59 28.86 -16.10
CA ILE A 729 15.54 28.84 -14.63
C ILE A 729 15.36 30.26 -14.03
N ARG A 730 16.03 31.29 -14.59
CA ARG A 730 15.98 32.65 -14.03
C ARG A 730 14.82 33.50 -14.52
N THR A 731 14.39 33.32 -15.75
CA THR A 731 13.30 34.08 -16.37
C THR A 731 12.49 33.22 -17.32
N PRO A 732 11.59 32.33 -16.80
CA PRO A 732 10.83 31.39 -17.62
C PRO A 732 9.98 32.07 -18.70
N GLY A 733 9.31 33.19 -18.37
CA GLY A 733 8.49 33.96 -19.31
C GLY A 733 9.29 34.51 -20.52
N ALA A 734 10.51 34.99 -20.31
CA ALA A 734 11.38 35.47 -21.39
C ALA A 734 11.90 34.30 -22.27
N PHE A 735 12.09 33.11 -21.72
CA PHE A 735 12.47 31.91 -22.46
C PHE A 735 11.35 31.46 -23.40
N PHE A 736 10.11 31.38 -22.91
CA PHE A 736 8.96 31.00 -23.74
C PHE A 736 8.62 32.04 -24.80
N ASN A 737 8.75 33.34 -24.52
CA ASN A 737 8.53 34.39 -25.52
C ASN A 737 9.55 34.33 -26.66
N ASP A 738 10.83 34.03 -26.38
CA ASP A 738 11.84 33.82 -27.41
C ASP A 738 11.56 32.54 -28.21
N ALA A 739 11.03 31.47 -27.58
CA ALA A 739 10.64 30.24 -28.27
C ALA A 739 9.46 30.47 -29.24
N ILE A 740 8.49 31.29 -28.84
CA ILE A 740 7.34 31.68 -29.67
C ILE A 740 7.77 32.57 -30.83
N LYS A 741 8.67 33.56 -30.64
CA LYS A 741 9.22 34.39 -31.67
C LYS A 741 10.01 33.60 -32.74
N ASN A 742 10.81 32.62 -32.29
CA ASN A 742 11.57 31.76 -33.19
C ASN A 742 10.68 30.77 -33.99
N ARG A 743 9.49 30.42 -33.47
CA ARG A 743 8.48 29.64 -34.20
C ARG A 743 7.79 30.45 -35.31
N LYS A 744 7.52 31.76 -35.05
CA LYS A 744 6.89 32.66 -36.04
C LYS A 744 7.84 33.03 -37.20
N SER A 745 9.15 32.95 -37.01
CA SER A 745 10.12 33.22 -38.09
C SER A 745 10.36 32.00 -39.02
N ASN A 746 9.95 30.81 -38.65
CA ASN A 746 10.09 29.59 -39.48
C ASN A 746 8.79 29.18 -40.21
N THR A 747 7.72 29.98 -40.17
CA THR A 747 6.45 29.72 -40.88
C THR A 747 6.14 30.75 -41.97
N GLY A 748 7.17 31.42 -42.51
CA GLY A 748 7.06 32.23 -43.70
C GLY A 748 7.33 31.38 -44.94
N ASP A 749 6.37 31.29 -45.85
CA ASP A 749 6.34 30.67 -47.17
C ASP A 749 5.96 29.18 -47.26
N LEU A 750 4.63 28.97 -47.20
CA LEU A 750 3.97 27.93 -48.01
C LEU A 750 2.67 28.53 -48.57
N LYS A 751 2.75 29.13 -49.76
CA LYS A 751 1.58 29.50 -50.57
C LYS A 751 0.97 28.21 -51.14
N PHE A 752 -0.27 27.96 -50.77
CA PHE A 752 -1.16 27.04 -51.47
C PHE A 752 -1.46 27.58 -52.86
N ARG A 753 -1.22 26.75 -53.89
CA ARG A 753 -1.91 26.81 -55.18
C ARG A 753 -2.83 25.60 -55.27
N GLN A 754 -4.05 25.93 -55.61
CA GLN A 754 -5.24 25.15 -56.00
C GLN A 754 -5.09 23.64 -56.19
#